data_df43c17c09705c1d51d6d0c3ba81a374
#
_entry.id   df43c17c09705c1d51d6d0c3ba81a374
#
_cell.length_a   1.000
_cell.length_b   1.000
_cell.length_c   1.000
_cell.angle_alpha   90.00
_cell.angle_beta   90.00
_cell.angle_gamma   90.00
#
_symmetry.space_group_name_H-M   'P 1'
#
loop_
_entity.id
_entity.type
_entity.pdbx_description
1 polymer ?
#
loop_
_entity_poly.entity_id
_entity_poly.type
_entity_poly.pdbx_seq_one_letter_code
_entity_poly.pdbx_strand_id
1 'polypeptide(L)'
;MSPFTTRKRPDDRVPRGRTRRRRTLFGALLALALSLSTLTLSAAPAQASDAYNSITSASASNVDWMSRIADGTSLSWLSVPGTHDSLALCGERDPKTGKCGGIATSITQTQENHGFSAQTLTTQFRAGIRALDIRVRVDKGDEGLKFTIHHGAAYQYANFTDVLNATRDFLRDEPGETVLLHLKAECDGGAFGCEDAEGYRTDEWRKKVFDSYLDGRSYTGTGDESTKSTAWRDLFWAPSVTGKSQAGQVPSLGEVRGKVVLMGYRATKGGIYDGYGIKQPYPAGGSNEEYVQDAYEVDTISDIAGKWEKVRAHLRKTNGTWDSSRPGEKEYPYKPGALYINYTSGTGGGAHPYTVAGGTPTATGVNSFLRQCLQGENDRCPEFHADRGDKFGGRSGLDRMGVVMMDFPGGKLIDDIIGRNETGGSTRKVMVVGDSMSQGHEGDYTWRYRLWQWFRDQRIAVDFVGPYSGTKPQDAPSAPQPPRLQGEPEPAAGPPKTSGAYAKDAQDFDSDHFAVWGRQAAQDKSLIKEQVAKYQPDLLLVGLGFNDMGWFVSDAGGTLDSMKKLVDEARAAKPNLKFAVANVPQREKIGGRDDLITKTTAYNKALAEAVPRWHSSSSPVKLVDWAGAYDCAPASCPAAYDGLHPNAVGEYQIAGAFGSTLHKEFGIGSAAPSVPTTGPARTAGTPGNVKATSADSGIVVTWDQVFGAYGYEVRSRLAGLPDWSTARSIGNRFDTTWVADGQKWEYQVRADGGATNSAWSSTVSATARPKTAAGPVGIVTRPTATGIDFAWGTPTGPYTDSIDRYGVIAYDRDTPGAFVETVGTRNKALHFDGLKPGHRYTLAVQTWNRAGGGLPAVGRPVVVGAGTPSAPTGLKVVSTDATTVQLSWKGSPQAAGYRVWIRNINNGSQSAADESVISETNHGIAFLVPGTWNYEFCMTAVNGALESGKSNCVVAPRPAGS
;
A
#
# COMPACT_ATOMS: atom_id res chain seq x y z
N MET A 1 14.77 -51.36 17.01
CA MET A 1 14.85 -52.79 16.78
C MET A 1 14.86 -53.02 15.27
N SER A 2 16.06 -53.25 14.73
CA SER A 2 16.28 -54.02 13.48
C SER A 2 16.00 -55.49 13.75
N PRO A 3 15.97 -56.42 12.79
CA PRO A 3 16.87 -56.52 11.63
C PRO A 3 16.37 -57.31 10.35
N PHE A 4 17.19 -57.22 9.27
CA PHE A 4 17.69 -58.26 8.34
C PHE A 4 16.70 -59.01 7.42
N THR A 5 16.94 -59.38 6.17
CA THR A 5 18.13 -59.85 5.40
C THR A 5 17.74 -60.06 3.93
N THR A 6 18.53 -59.76 3.01
CA THR A 6 19.50 -60.38 2.07
C THR A 6 19.03 -61.11 0.81
N ARG A 7 19.73 -60.72 -0.32
CA ARG A 7 20.27 -61.56 -1.44
C ARG A 7 19.33 -62.17 -2.48
N LYS A 8 19.58 -62.14 -3.79
CA LYS A 8 20.77 -62.49 -4.63
C LYS A 8 20.47 -62.20 -6.12
N ARG A 9 21.53 -61.90 -6.88
CA ARG A 9 21.69 -62.06 -8.34
C ARG A 9 21.85 -63.57 -8.66
N PRO A 10 21.93 -64.07 -9.96
CA PRO A 10 22.74 -63.59 -11.09
C PRO A 10 22.22 -63.85 -12.55
N ASP A 11 22.99 -63.29 -13.46
CA ASP A 11 23.58 -63.71 -14.71
C ASP A 11 22.80 -64.05 -16.01
N ASP A 12 23.22 -63.45 -17.03
CA ASP A 12 23.96 -63.76 -18.25
C ASP A 12 23.17 -63.82 -19.59
N ARG A 13 23.52 -63.04 -20.57
CA ARG A 13 24.21 -63.33 -21.85
C ARG A 13 23.83 -62.36 -23.00
N VAL A 14 24.91 -61.86 -23.61
CA VAL A 14 25.02 -61.16 -24.88
C VAL A 14 24.78 -62.12 -26.07
N PRO A 15 24.33 -61.69 -27.29
CA PRO A 15 25.35 -61.24 -28.28
C PRO A 15 24.95 -60.13 -29.25
N ARG A 16 25.97 -59.31 -29.53
CA ARG A 16 26.45 -58.63 -30.74
C ARG A 16 25.52 -58.46 -32.00
N GLY A 17 25.44 -57.22 -32.47
CA GLY A 17 25.11 -56.85 -33.85
C GLY A 17 25.54 -55.40 -34.18
N ARG A 18 26.48 -55.22 -35.06
CA ARG A 18 27.16 -54.01 -35.55
C ARG A 18 26.22 -53.05 -36.26
N THR A 19 26.41 -51.77 -36.09
CA THR A 19 26.83 -50.65 -36.96
C THR A 19 26.01 -49.40 -36.79
N ARG A 20 26.62 -48.35 -36.32
CA ARG A 20 26.86 -47.08 -37.00
C ARG A 20 27.45 -46.02 -36.02
N ARG A 21 28.74 -45.87 -36.15
CA ARG A 21 29.50 -44.74 -35.61
C ARG A 21 29.07 -43.45 -36.38
N ARG A 22 28.60 -42.48 -35.67
CA ARG A 22 28.82 -41.03 -35.89
C ARG A 22 27.73 -40.22 -35.18
N ARG A 23 27.82 -40.15 -33.81
CA ARG A 23 27.07 -39.14 -33.01
C ARG A 23 27.46 -39.14 -31.54
N THR A 24 28.69 -39.52 -31.23
CA THR A 24 29.12 -39.62 -29.80
C THR A 24 30.47 -38.94 -29.50
N LEU A 25 30.82 -37.87 -30.27
CA LEU A 25 31.98 -37.04 -29.92
C LEU A 25 31.62 -35.64 -29.43
N PHE A 26 30.37 -35.20 -29.56
CA PHE A 26 29.95 -33.88 -29.09
C PHE A 26 29.45 -33.85 -27.64
N GLY A 27 29.04 -35.01 -27.06
CA GLY A 27 28.58 -35.08 -25.68
C GLY A 27 29.72 -35.21 -24.66
N ALA A 28 30.88 -35.67 -25.05
CA ALA A 28 31.99 -35.92 -24.11
C ALA A 28 32.89 -34.69 -23.84
N LEU A 29 32.95 -33.74 -24.76
CA LEU A 29 33.68 -32.48 -24.58
C LEU A 29 32.85 -31.45 -23.76
N LEU A 30 31.54 -31.51 -23.82
CA LEU A 30 30.67 -30.70 -22.96
C LEU A 30 30.66 -31.23 -21.52
N ALA A 31 30.78 -32.56 -21.32
CA ALA A 31 30.86 -33.19 -19.99
C ALA A 31 32.23 -33.01 -19.33
N LEU A 32 33.32 -32.84 -20.09
CA LEU A 32 34.66 -32.63 -19.55
C LEU A 32 34.92 -31.16 -19.19
N ALA A 33 34.28 -30.20 -19.86
CA ALA A 33 34.28 -28.79 -19.48
C ALA A 33 33.40 -28.54 -18.25
N LEU A 34 32.34 -29.33 -18.05
CA LEU A 34 31.47 -29.28 -16.87
C LEU A 34 32.07 -29.99 -15.63
N SER A 35 33.01 -30.87 -15.77
CA SER A 35 33.57 -31.64 -14.62
C SER A 35 34.82 -30.99 -13.95
N LEU A 36 35.36 -29.90 -14.54
CA LEU A 36 36.41 -29.09 -13.90
C LEU A 36 35.93 -27.82 -13.24
N SER A 37 34.64 -27.49 -13.38
CA SER A 37 34.03 -26.28 -12.75
C SER A 37 33.17 -26.54 -11.52
N THR A 38 33.20 -27.77 -10.95
CA THR A 38 32.36 -28.13 -9.79
C THR A 38 32.98 -27.83 -8.42
N LEU A 39 33.92 -26.90 -8.35
CA LEU A 39 34.51 -26.44 -7.07
C LEU A 39 34.49 -24.91 -6.94
N THR A 40 33.68 -24.21 -7.69
CA THR A 40 33.27 -22.83 -7.34
C THR A 40 31.90 -22.90 -6.69
N LEU A 41 31.85 -22.66 -5.38
CA LEU A 41 30.59 -22.33 -4.71
C LEU A 41 29.92 -21.23 -5.54
N SER A 42 28.92 -21.56 -6.36
CA SER A 42 28.05 -20.58 -6.97
C SER A 42 27.36 -19.86 -5.82
N ALA A 43 27.81 -18.64 -5.51
CA ALA A 43 27.12 -17.79 -4.57
C ALA A 43 25.65 -17.69 -5.02
N ALA A 44 24.73 -17.85 -4.09
CA ALA A 44 23.32 -17.67 -4.40
C ALA A 44 23.12 -16.29 -5.05
N PRO A 45 22.24 -16.17 -6.07
CA PRO A 45 21.95 -14.88 -6.69
C PRO A 45 21.47 -13.89 -5.62
N ALA A 46 21.83 -12.63 -5.80
CA ALA A 46 21.35 -11.57 -4.93
C ALA A 46 19.82 -11.55 -4.93
N GLN A 47 19.25 -11.22 -3.77
CA GLN A 47 17.82 -11.02 -3.66
C GLN A 47 17.43 -9.73 -4.42
N ALA A 48 16.24 -9.68 -5.03
CA ALA A 48 15.72 -8.50 -5.69
C ALA A 48 15.77 -7.29 -4.73
N SER A 49 16.17 -6.13 -5.23
CA SER A 49 16.34 -4.90 -4.46
C SER A 49 15.97 -3.69 -5.31
N ASP A 50 15.92 -2.53 -4.71
CA ASP A 50 15.67 -1.25 -5.37
C ASP A 50 16.57 -0.98 -6.59
N ALA A 51 17.78 -1.52 -6.59
CA ALA A 51 18.76 -1.35 -7.66
C ALA A 51 18.81 -2.53 -8.64
N TYR A 52 18.25 -3.69 -8.28
CA TYR A 52 18.48 -4.94 -8.98
C TYR A 52 17.24 -5.83 -9.04
N ASN A 53 16.96 -6.37 -10.26
CA ASN A 53 15.93 -7.41 -10.49
C ASN A 53 14.54 -7.06 -9.92
N SER A 54 14.12 -5.85 -10.14
CA SER A 54 12.83 -5.30 -9.66
C SER A 54 12.30 -4.24 -10.62
N ILE A 55 12.41 -4.47 -11.93
CA ILE A 55 12.06 -3.48 -12.96
C ILE A 55 10.61 -2.96 -12.83
N THR A 56 9.69 -3.81 -12.39
CA THR A 56 8.28 -3.45 -12.18
C THR A 56 8.05 -2.54 -10.97
N SER A 57 9.07 -2.29 -10.14
CA SER A 57 9.02 -1.31 -9.04
C SER A 57 9.35 0.12 -9.48
N ALA A 58 9.65 0.34 -10.76
CA ALA A 58 9.87 1.68 -11.31
C ALA A 58 8.58 2.52 -11.25
N SER A 59 8.76 3.84 -11.15
CA SER A 59 7.64 4.77 -11.14
C SER A 59 6.82 4.69 -12.42
N ALA A 60 5.49 4.66 -12.31
CA ALA A 60 4.59 4.73 -13.47
C ALA A 60 4.73 6.02 -14.27
N SER A 61 5.19 7.10 -13.62
CA SER A 61 5.49 8.35 -14.32
C SER A 61 6.62 8.23 -15.34
N ASN A 62 7.32 7.10 -15.35
CA ASN A 62 8.40 6.87 -16.31
C ASN A 62 7.90 6.50 -17.71
N VAL A 63 6.63 6.21 -17.88
CA VAL A 63 6.09 5.81 -19.20
C VAL A 63 6.22 6.91 -20.24
N ASP A 64 6.19 8.19 -19.83
CA ASP A 64 6.23 9.37 -20.69
C ASP A 64 7.30 10.40 -20.27
N TRP A 65 8.38 9.95 -19.64
CA TRP A 65 9.35 10.85 -19.02
C TRP A 65 10.07 11.80 -19.99
N MET A 66 10.30 11.39 -21.24
CA MET A 66 10.93 12.27 -22.24
C MET A 66 9.99 13.39 -22.71
N SER A 67 8.67 13.17 -22.65
CA SER A 67 7.68 14.19 -23.01
C SER A 67 7.77 15.45 -22.16
N ARG A 68 8.34 15.33 -20.96
CA ARG A 68 8.52 16.41 -19.98
C ARG A 68 9.78 17.26 -20.25
N ILE A 69 10.61 16.85 -21.17
CA ILE A 69 11.87 17.52 -21.50
C ILE A 69 11.64 18.40 -22.72
N ALA A 70 12.27 19.60 -22.74
CA ALA A 70 12.12 20.54 -23.84
C ALA A 70 12.62 19.97 -25.17
N ASP A 71 11.93 20.24 -26.27
CA ASP A 71 12.23 19.77 -27.62
C ASP A 71 13.65 20.14 -28.09
N GLY A 72 14.17 21.28 -27.69
CA GLY A 72 15.53 21.72 -28.03
C GLY A 72 16.66 20.99 -27.29
N THR A 73 16.34 20.09 -26.34
CA THR A 73 17.36 19.35 -25.60
C THR A 73 18.00 18.28 -26.47
N SER A 74 19.32 18.33 -26.66
CA SER A 74 20.05 17.28 -27.38
C SER A 74 20.04 15.96 -26.60
N LEU A 75 19.92 14.83 -27.29
CA LEU A 75 20.03 13.49 -26.69
C LEU A 75 21.38 13.29 -25.98
N SER A 76 22.43 14.04 -26.34
CA SER A 76 23.73 14.02 -25.67
C SER A 76 23.72 14.57 -24.24
N TRP A 77 22.70 15.34 -23.88
CA TRP A 77 22.50 15.90 -22.52
C TRP A 77 21.71 15.00 -21.59
N LEU A 78 21.12 13.94 -22.13
CA LEU A 78 20.23 13.08 -21.38
C LEU A 78 20.98 12.00 -20.58
N SER A 79 20.35 11.58 -19.49
CA SER A 79 20.65 10.36 -18.75
C SER A 79 19.56 9.34 -19.14
N VAL A 80 19.92 8.38 -19.99
CA VAL A 80 18.95 7.46 -20.58
C VAL A 80 19.13 6.06 -20.00
N PRO A 81 18.15 5.53 -19.23
CA PRO A 81 18.21 4.14 -18.81
C PRO A 81 18.01 3.21 -20.01
N GLY A 82 18.86 2.20 -20.10
CA GLY A 82 18.87 1.19 -21.15
C GLY A 82 19.11 -0.21 -20.60
N THR A 83 18.78 -1.21 -21.39
CA THR A 83 19.02 -2.63 -21.10
C THR A 83 20.06 -3.20 -22.05
N HIS A 84 21.11 -3.83 -21.49
CA HIS A 84 22.07 -4.62 -22.24
C HIS A 84 21.42 -5.94 -22.63
N ASP A 85 21.60 -6.33 -23.91
CA ASP A 85 20.98 -7.55 -24.45
C ASP A 85 19.50 -7.68 -24.05
N SER A 86 18.71 -6.70 -24.48
CA SER A 86 17.38 -6.37 -23.92
C SER A 86 16.37 -7.51 -23.91
N LEU A 87 16.56 -8.52 -24.75
CA LEU A 87 15.73 -9.71 -24.87
C LEU A 87 16.46 -11.02 -24.56
N ALA A 88 17.61 -10.98 -23.90
CA ALA A 88 18.25 -12.20 -23.38
C ALA A 88 17.54 -12.65 -22.11
N LEU A 89 16.47 -13.42 -22.31
CA LEU A 89 15.53 -13.84 -21.26
C LEU A 89 15.69 -15.31 -20.87
N CYS A 90 16.34 -16.10 -21.71
CA CYS A 90 16.33 -17.56 -21.61
C CYS A 90 17.53 -18.17 -22.33
N GLY A 91 18.22 -19.11 -21.70
CA GLY A 91 19.21 -19.94 -22.36
C GLY A 91 18.61 -21.26 -22.85
N GLU A 92 17.67 -21.81 -22.11
CA GLU A 92 16.95 -23.03 -22.41
C GLU A 92 15.51 -22.94 -21.96
N ARG A 93 14.59 -23.34 -22.83
CA ARG A 93 13.16 -23.36 -22.52
C ARG A 93 12.66 -24.79 -22.45
N ASP A 94 12.03 -25.14 -21.34
CA ASP A 94 11.38 -26.44 -21.17
C ASP A 94 10.21 -26.55 -22.16
N PRO A 95 10.24 -27.55 -23.07
CA PRO A 95 9.22 -27.68 -24.10
C PRO A 95 7.83 -28.07 -23.55
N LYS A 96 7.75 -28.60 -22.30
CA LYS A 96 6.49 -29.02 -21.68
C LYS A 96 5.84 -27.88 -20.89
N THR A 97 6.63 -27.11 -20.15
CA THR A 97 6.14 -26.06 -19.27
C THR A 97 6.24 -24.66 -19.87
N GLY A 98 7.02 -24.50 -20.94
CA GLY A 98 7.29 -23.21 -21.55
C GLY A 98 8.16 -22.27 -20.71
N LYS A 99 8.68 -22.71 -19.58
CA LYS A 99 9.50 -21.92 -18.66
C LYS A 99 10.98 -22.00 -18.99
N CYS A 100 11.69 -20.88 -18.79
CA CYS A 100 13.14 -20.86 -18.83
C CYS A 100 13.73 -21.54 -17.57
N GLY A 101 14.83 -22.27 -17.74
CA GLY A 101 15.48 -22.96 -16.64
C GLY A 101 16.87 -23.48 -17.03
N GLY A 102 17.47 -24.19 -16.09
CA GLY A 102 18.77 -24.82 -16.27
C GLY A 102 19.97 -23.86 -16.24
N ILE A 103 21.18 -24.48 -16.34
CA ILE A 103 22.46 -23.74 -16.27
C ILE A 103 22.59 -22.75 -17.43
N ALA A 104 22.12 -23.12 -18.62
CA ALA A 104 22.19 -22.24 -19.79
C ALA A 104 21.45 -20.93 -19.57
N THR A 105 20.26 -20.94 -18.93
CA THR A 105 19.53 -19.71 -18.59
C THR A 105 20.29 -18.87 -17.56
N SER A 106 20.88 -19.47 -16.52
CA SER A 106 21.63 -18.70 -15.51
C SER A 106 22.87 -18.00 -16.05
N ILE A 107 23.45 -18.53 -17.14
CA ILE A 107 24.65 -17.97 -17.79
C ILE A 107 24.27 -16.90 -18.83
N THR A 108 23.15 -17.06 -19.55
CA THR A 108 22.80 -16.24 -20.71
C THR A 108 21.74 -15.17 -20.39
N GLN A 109 20.95 -15.33 -19.35
CA GLN A 109 19.93 -14.34 -19.01
C GLN A 109 20.55 -13.05 -18.48
N THR A 110 20.12 -11.92 -19.05
CA THR A 110 20.56 -10.56 -18.67
C THR A 110 19.41 -9.69 -18.21
N GLN A 111 18.17 -10.07 -18.49
CA GLN A 111 16.97 -9.28 -18.15
C GLN A 111 15.91 -10.13 -17.46
N GLU A 112 15.07 -9.49 -16.68
CA GLU A 112 13.87 -10.10 -16.12
C GLU A 112 12.93 -10.58 -17.22
N ASN A 113 12.40 -11.79 -17.08
CA ASN A 113 11.48 -12.35 -18.04
C ASN A 113 10.02 -12.03 -17.68
N HIS A 114 9.43 -11.07 -18.37
CA HIS A 114 8.01 -10.69 -18.24
C HIS A 114 7.16 -11.20 -19.43
N GLY A 115 7.62 -12.23 -20.09
CA GLY A 115 7.01 -12.85 -21.26
C GLY A 115 7.93 -12.79 -22.47
N PHE A 116 7.72 -13.70 -23.42
CA PHE A 116 8.49 -13.77 -24.65
C PHE A 116 7.97 -12.80 -25.72
N SER A 117 8.73 -12.65 -26.81
CA SER A 117 8.42 -11.76 -27.92
C SER A 117 8.41 -10.28 -27.49
N ALA A 118 7.28 -9.60 -27.60
CA ALA A 118 7.16 -8.17 -27.30
C ALA A 118 6.85 -7.85 -25.83
N GLN A 119 6.42 -8.81 -25.02
CA GLN A 119 5.86 -8.55 -23.68
C GLN A 119 6.90 -7.95 -22.71
N THR A 120 8.11 -8.48 -22.70
CA THR A 120 9.19 -7.95 -21.85
C THR A 120 9.57 -6.52 -22.25
N LEU A 121 9.59 -6.18 -23.55
CA LEU A 121 9.86 -4.82 -24.01
C LEU A 121 8.78 -3.84 -23.53
N THR A 122 7.52 -4.25 -23.54
CA THR A 122 6.43 -3.42 -22.99
C THR A 122 6.66 -3.09 -21.52
N THR A 123 7.10 -4.07 -20.72
CA THR A 123 7.44 -3.84 -19.32
C THR A 123 8.65 -2.90 -19.18
N GLN A 124 9.69 -3.09 -19.98
CA GLN A 124 10.86 -2.21 -20.00
C GLN A 124 10.47 -0.76 -20.38
N PHE A 125 9.65 -0.55 -21.40
CA PHE A 125 9.19 0.79 -21.79
C PHE A 125 8.38 1.47 -20.67
N ARG A 126 7.46 0.74 -20.03
CA ARG A 126 6.68 1.26 -18.90
C ARG A 126 7.57 1.65 -17.71
N ALA A 127 8.62 0.87 -17.46
CA ALA A 127 9.60 1.19 -16.41
C ALA A 127 10.47 2.41 -16.74
N GLY A 128 10.45 2.92 -17.98
CA GLY A 128 11.23 4.09 -18.40
C GLY A 128 12.45 3.78 -19.24
N ILE A 129 12.71 2.52 -19.60
CA ILE A 129 13.82 2.16 -20.51
C ILE A 129 13.58 2.78 -21.88
N ARG A 130 14.60 3.47 -22.41
CA ARG A 130 14.58 4.11 -23.72
C ARG A 130 15.79 3.78 -24.58
N ALA A 131 16.71 2.94 -24.09
CA ALA A 131 17.79 2.43 -24.90
C ALA A 131 17.77 0.89 -24.89
N LEU A 132 17.77 0.30 -26.06
CA LEU A 132 17.71 -1.14 -26.27
C LEU A 132 18.99 -1.62 -26.94
N ASP A 133 19.53 -2.77 -26.51
CA ASP A 133 20.58 -3.54 -27.16
C ASP A 133 19.94 -4.82 -27.72
N ILE A 134 19.67 -4.81 -29.03
CA ILE A 134 19.01 -5.90 -29.76
C ILE A 134 20.02 -6.67 -30.58
N ARG A 135 20.12 -7.96 -30.30
CA ARG A 135 21.06 -8.85 -30.93
C ARG A 135 20.38 -9.85 -31.86
N VAL A 136 20.83 -9.91 -33.06
CA VAL A 136 20.14 -10.61 -34.15
C VAL A 136 21.00 -11.65 -34.87
N ARG A 137 20.33 -12.68 -35.39
CA ARG A 137 20.82 -13.67 -36.28
C ARG A 137 20.00 -13.64 -37.58
N VAL A 138 20.63 -13.77 -38.72
CA VAL A 138 19.91 -14.01 -40.00
C VAL A 138 19.43 -15.44 -40.05
N ASP A 139 18.12 -15.63 -40.12
CA ASP A 139 17.47 -16.92 -40.31
C ASP A 139 16.61 -16.95 -41.56
N LYS A 140 16.42 -18.15 -42.12
CA LYS A 140 15.52 -18.40 -43.23
C LYS A 140 14.20 -18.95 -42.72
N GLY A 141 13.11 -18.19 -42.88
CA GLY A 141 11.75 -18.62 -42.61
C GLY A 141 10.96 -18.90 -43.86
N ASP A 142 9.69 -19.32 -43.70
CA ASP A 142 8.80 -19.63 -44.83
C ASP A 142 8.48 -18.38 -45.68
N GLU A 143 8.53 -17.20 -45.08
CA GLU A 143 8.26 -15.90 -45.71
C GLU A 143 9.55 -15.20 -46.21
N GLY A 144 10.71 -15.83 -46.08
CA GLY A 144 12.01 -15.29 -46.51
C GLY A 144 13.00 -15.10 -45.35
N LEU A 145 14.06 -14.33 -45.64
CA LEU A 145 15.09 -14.02 -44.64
C LEU A 145 14.55 -13.06 -43.58
N LYS A 146 14.89 -13.34 -42.31
CA LYS A 146 14.50 -12.52 -41.15
C LYS A 146 15.58 -12.48 -40.09
N PHE A 147 15.49 -11.51 -39.22
CA PHE A 147 16.26 -11.46 -37.99
C PHE A 147 15.53 -12.14 -36.83
N THR A 148 16.14 -13.15 -36.25
CA THR A 148 15.73 -13.76 -35.01
C THR A 148 16.60 -13.24 -33.86
N ILE A 149 16.03 -13.13 -32.65
CA ILE A 149 16.73 -12.58 -31.48
C ILE A 149 17.53 -13.69 -30.80
N HIS A 150 18.82 -13.41 -30.56
CA HIS A 150 19.75 -14.38 -30.00
C HIS A 150 20.65 -13.76 -28.94
N HIS A 151 21.09 -14.58 -27.96
CA HIS A 151 22.25 -14.33 -27.10
C HIS A 151 23.21 -15.52 -27.31
N GLY A 152 24.27 -15.32 -28.09
CA GLY A 152 25.07 -16.40 -28.55
C GLY A 152 24.23 -17.41 -29.35
N ALA A 153 24.38 -18.70 -29.08
CA ALA A 153 23.58 -19.75 -29.71
C ALA A 153 22.12 -19.83 -29.20
N ALA A 154 21.79 -19.15 -28.08
CA ALA A 154 20.48 -19.26 -27.46
C ALA A 154 19.45 -18.37 -28.14
N TYR A 155 18.47 -19.00 -28.80
CA TYR A 155 17.32 -18.31 -29.41
C TYR A 155 16.39 -17.79 -28.30
N GLN A 156 15.97 -16.52 -28.41
CA GLN A 156 15.19 -15.84 -27.35
C GLN A 156 13.67 -15.83 -27.62
N TYR A 157 13.18 -16.67 -28.52
CA TYR A 157 11.75 -16.84 -28.85
C TYR A 157 11.06 -15.57 -29.34
N ALA A 158 11.83 -14.69 -29.97
CA ALA A 158 11.38 -13.45 -30.55
C ALA A 158 12.11 -13.21 -31.87
N ASN A 159 11.55 -12.34 -32.72
CA ASN A 159 12.16 -11.85 -33.93
C ASN A 159 12.15 -10.32 -33.97
N PHE A 160 12.84 -9.75 -34.96
CA PHE A 160 12.96 -8.29 -35.04
C PHE A 160 11.60 -7.60 -35.34
N THR A 161 10.67 -8.28 -36.02
CA THR A 161 9.31 -7.79 -36.22
C THR A 161 8.58 -7.60 -34.89
N ASP A 162 8.81 -8.49 -33.93
CA ASP A 162 8.24 -8.36 -32.60
C ASP A 162 8.76 -7.10 -31.88
N VAL A 163 10.06 -6.82 -31.99
CA VAL A 163 10.69 -5.60 -31.46
C VAL A 163 10.11 -4.35 -32.13
N LEU A 164 9.98 -4.35 -33.44
CA LEU A 164 9.44 -3.21 -34.21
C LEU A 164 7.98 -2.96 -33.87
N ASN A 165 7.16 -4.00 -33.72
CA ASN A 165 5.76 -3.88 -33.31
C ASN A 165 5.63 -3.30 -31.90
N ALA A 166 6.34 -3.86 -30.92
CA ALA A 166 6.31 -3.38 -29.54
C ALA A 166 6.74 -1.91 -29.45
N THR A 167 7.80 -1.54 -30.17
CA THR A 167 8.32 -0.17 -30.18
C THR A 167 7.38 0.80 -30.87
N ARG A 168 6.79 0.42 -32.01
CA ARG A 168 5.78 1.23 -32.71
C ARG A 168 4.56 1.46 -31.85
N ASP A 169 4.05 0.41 -31.23
CA ASP A 169 2.85 0.50 -30.41
C ASP A 169 3.09 1.39 -29.19
N PHE A 170 4.25 1.26 -28.56
CA PHE A 170 4.67 2.17 -27.50
C PHE A 170 4.77 3.62 -27.97
N LEU A 171 5.48 3.90 -29.07
CA LEU A 171 5.66 5.27 -29.58
C LEU A 171 4.38 5.88 -30.17
N ARG A 172 3.41 5.06 -30.59
CA ARG A 172 2.06 5.52 -30.95
C ARG A 172 1.29 5.98 -29.72
N ASP A 173 1.37 5.21 -28.63
CA ASP A 173 0.64 5.48 -27.40
C ASP A 173 1.31 6.62 -26.61
N GLU A 174 2.65 6.74 -26.71
CA GLU A 174 3.46 7.78 -26.07
C GLU A 174 4.27 8.57 -27.13
N PRO A 175 3.64 9.43 -27.93
CA PRO A 175 4.28 10.11 -29.07
C PRO A 175 5.33 11.16 -28.67
N GLY A 176 5.40 11.54 -27.39
CA GLY A 176 6.43 12.41 -26.84
C GLY A 176 7.77 11.73 -26.59
N GLU A 177 7.82 10.40 -26.73
CA GLU A 177 8.99 9.57 -26.43
C GLU A 177 9.84 9.29 -27.67
N THR A 178 11.07 8.79 -27.45
CA THR A 178 11.93 8.23 -28.49
C THR A 178 12.63 6.99 -27.93
N VAL A 179 13.01 6.05 -28.81
CA VAL A 179 13.74 4.85 -28.42
C VAL A 179 15.07 4.80 -29.13
N LEU A 180 16.16 4.73 -28.40
CA LEU A 180 17.51 4.55 -28.89
C LEU A 180 17.77 3.04 -29.08
N LEU A 181 18.23 2.63 -30.26
CA LEU A 181 18.42 1.23 -30.58
C LEU A 181 19.86 0.96 -31.00
N HIS A 182 20.55 0.12 -30.23
CA HIS A 182 21.78 -0.55 -30.69
C HIS A 182 21.39 -1.89 -31.29
N LEU A 183 21.61 -2.04 -32.60
CA LEU A 183 21.37 -3.29 -33.32
C LEU A 183 22.70 -3.97 -33.64
N LYS A 184 22.87 -5.24 -33.25
CA LYS A 184 24.12 -5.97 -33.37
C LYS A 184 23.90 -7.36 -33.98
N ALA A 185 24.71 -7.76 -34.97
CA ALA A 185 24.79 -9.15 -35.37
C ALA A 185 25.45 -9.98 -34.27
N GLU A 186 24.78 -11.02 -33.83
CA GLU A 186 25.23 -11.85 -32.69
C GLU A 186 25.97 -13.11 -33.18
N CYS A 187 25.55 -13.65 -34.32
CA CYS A 187 26.02 -14.94 -34.81
C CYS A 187 27.01 -14.76 -35.96
N ASP A 188 28.21 -14.31 -35.66
CA ASP A 188 29.26 -14.01 -36.62
C ASP A 188 30.42 -15.06 -36.67
N GLY A 189 30.17 -16.25 -36.16
CA GLY A 189 31.15 -17.36 -36.09
C GLY A 189 32.08 -17.31 -34.86
N GLY A 190 31.68 -16.58 -33.82
CA GLY A 190 32.44 -16.45 -32.56
C GLY A 190 32.49 -17.71 -31.71
N ALA A 191 33.02 -17.59 -30.48
CA ALA A 191 33.43 -18.69 -29.60
C ALA A 191 32.34 -19.72 -29.22
N PHE A 192 31.07 -19.45 -29.45
CA PHE A 192 29.95 -20.35 -29.16
C PHE A 192 29.30 -21.00 -30.38
N GLY A 193 29.94 -20.92 -31.54
CA GLY A 193 29.48 -21.61 -32.76
C GLY A 193 28.13 -21.16 -33.28
N CYS A 194 27.71 -19.95 -32.97
CA CYS A 194 26.53 -19.30 -33.55
C CYS A 194 26.88 -18.71 -34.89
N GLU A 195 26.13 -19.07 -35.94
CA GLU A 195 26.31 -18.56 -37.30
C GLU A 195 24.94 -18.21 -37.88
N ASP A 196 24.92 -17.19 -38.73
CA ASP A 196 23.78 -16.90 -39.58
C ASP A 196 23.43 -18.08 -40.51
N ALA A 197 22.26 -18.11 -41.08
CA ALA A 197 21.81 -19.15 -41.98
C ALA A 197 22.82 -19.34 -43.12
N GLU A 198 23.03 -20.60 -43.55
CA GLU A 198 23.98 -20.97 -44.59
C GLU A 198 23.68 -20.21 -45.89
N GLY A 199 24.72 -19.61 -46.48
CA GLY A 199 24.62 -18.76 -47.67
C GLY A 199 24.37 -17.28 -47.40
N TYR A 200 24.11 -16.87 -46.14
CA TYR A 200 23.72 -15.49 -45.75
C TYR A 200 24.61 -14.89 -44.65
N ARG A 201 25.85 -15.37 -44.52
CA ARG A 201 26.77 -15.04 -43.39
C ARG A 201 27.63 -13.81 -43.66
N THR A 202 27.26 -12.92 -44.57
CA THR A 202 28.02 -11.72 -44.92
C THR A 202 27.34 -10.47 -44.43
N ASP A 203 28.12 -9.41 -44.18
CA ASP A 203 27.61 -8.09 -43.80
C ASP A 203 26.66 -7.53 -44.89
N GLU A 204 26.91 -7.86 -46.18
CA GLU A 204 26.02 -7.44 -47.23
C GLU A 204 24.62 -8.05 -47.11
N TRP A 205 24.52 -9.34 -46.75
CA TRP A 205 23.23 -9.97 -46.50
C TRP A 205 22.54 -9.42 -45.26
N ARG A 206 23.27 -9.19 -44.17
CA ARG A 206 22.71 -8.59 -42.95
C ARG A 206 22.11 -7.20 -43.22
N LYS A 207 22.81 -6.38 -44.05
CA LYS A 207 22.30 -5.09 -44.51
C LYS A 207 21.06 -5.24 -45.40
N LYS A 208 21.04 -6.16 -46.34
CA LYS A 208 19.85 -6.44 -47.16
C LYS A 208 18.66 -6.89 -46.33
N VAL A 209 18.87 -7.73 -45.31
CA VAL A 209 17.80 -8.15 -44.40
C VAL A 209 17.29 -6.94 -43.58
N PHE A 210 18.15 -6.04 -43.09
CA PHE A 210 17.71 -4.82 -42.44
C PHE A 210 16.93 -3.90 -43.38
N ASP A 211 17.43 -3.70 -44.63
CA ASP A 211 16.75 -2.91 -45.67
C ASP A 211 15.36 -3.48 -45.98
N SER A 212 15.23 -4.81 -45.98
CA SER A 212 13.93 -5.45 -46.24
C SER A 212 12.87 -5.05 -45.19
N TYR A 213 13.23 -4.84 -43.93
CA TYR A 213 12.33 -4.28 -42.91
C TYR A 213 11.97 -2.83 -43.22
N LEU A 214 12.94 -2.01 -43.62
CA LEU A 214 12.68 -0.59 -43.91
C LEU A 214 11.71 -0.42 -45.08
N ASP A 215 11.89 -1.22 -46.14
CA ASP A 215 11.17 -1.08 -47.39
C ASP A 215 9.92 -1.97 -47.53
N GLY A 216 9.64 -2.80 -46.52
CA GLY A 216 8.52 -3.74 -46.57
C GLY A 216 8.70 -4.85 -47.63
N ARG A 217 9.94 -5.23 -47.89
CA ARG A 217 10.30 -6.29 -48.83
C ARG A 217 10.66 -7.56 -48.10
N SER A 218 10.59 -8.69 -48.78
CA SER A 218 11.03 -9.97 -48.29
C SER A 218 11.98 -10.63 -49.25
N TYR A 219 13.15 -11.10 -48.78
CA TYR A 219 14.10 -11.88 -49.63
C TYR A 219 13.84 -13.36 -49.39
N THR A 220 13.46 -14.07 -50.44
CA THR A 220 13.15 -15.51 -50.42
C THR A 220 14.38 -16.42 -50.47
N GLY A 221 15.57 -15.85 -50.56
CA GLY A 221 16.84 -16.58 -50.62
C GLY A 221 17.27 -17.03 -52.01
N THR A 222 16.54 -16.65 -53.06
CA THR A 222 16.89 -16.87 -54.48
C THR A 222 17.26 -15.57 -55.19
N GLY A 223 17.25 -14.45 -54.49
CA GLY A 223 17.47 -13.12 -55.08
C GLY A 223 16.17 -12.40 -55.47
N ASP A 224 15.03 -13.08 -55.38
CA ASP A 224 13.75 -12.48 -55.70
C ASP A 224 13.20 -11.68 -54.52
N GLU A 225 12.96 -10.40 -54.73
CA GLU A 225 12.30 -9.49 -53.78
C GLU A 225 10.77 -9.60 -53.92
N SER A 226 10.07 -9.85 -52.87
CA SER A 226 8.60 -9.75 -52.82
C SER A 226 8.15 -8.63 -51.90
N THR A 227 7.23 -7.79 -52.38
CA THR A 227 6.59 -6.75 -51.54
C THR A 227 5.43 -7.37 -50.76
N LYS A 228 5.69 -7.88 -49.53
CA LYS A 228 4.65 -8.54 -48.74
C LYS A 228 4.71 -8.26 -47.24
N SER A 229 5.58 -7.37 -46.78
CA SER A 229 5.71 -7.06 -45.34
C SER A 229 5.43 -5.59 -45.03
N THR A 230 5.25 -5.27 -43.76
CA THR A 230 5.11 -3.87 -43.33
C THR A 230 6.42 -3.13 -43.56
N ALA A 231 6.35 -1.94 -44.18
CA ALA A 231 7.48 -1.04 -44.25
C ALA A 231 7.63 -0.25 -42.96
N TRP A 232 8.85 -0.26 -42.41
CA TRP A 232 9.14 0.36 -41.11
C TRP A 232 9.96 1.64 -41.23
N ARG A 233 10.22 2.14 -42.46
CA ARG A 233 11.06 3.32 -42.70
C ARG A 233 10.61 4.54 -41.92
N ASP A 234 9.31 4.77 -41.80
CA ASP A 234 8.75 5.92 -41.09
C ASP A 234 8.86 5.83 -39.54
N LEU A 235 9.15 4.65 -39.02
CA LEU A 235 9.42 4.46 -37.59
C LEU A 235 10.81 4.95 -37.20
N PHE A 236 11.77 4.93 -38.16
CA PHE A 236 13.16 5.29 -37.88
C PHE A 236 13.43 6.77 -38.17
N TRP A 237 14.23 7.38 -37.30
CA TRP A 237 14.79 8.69 -37.56
C TRP A 237 15.92 8.55 -38.60
N ALA A 238 15.83 9.30 -39.71
CA ALA A 238 16.84 9.36 -40.76
C ALA A 238 17.28 10.82 -40.93
N PRO A 239 18.53 11.18 -40.63
CA PRO A 239 19.06 12.48 -40.99
C PRO A 239 18.98 12.64 -42.49
N SER A 240 18.33 13.69 -42.98
CA SER A 240 17.81 13.91 -44.31
C SER A 240 18.61 13.29 -45.46
N VAL A 241 17.93 12.64 -46.37
CA VAL A 241 18.39 11.82 -47.52
C VAL A 241 19.13 12.61 -48.58
N THR A 242 19.59 13.81 -48.37
CA THR A 242 20.36 14.58 -49.34
C THR A 242 21.86 14.29 -49.20
N GLY A 243 22.29 13.05 -49.32
CA GLY A 243 23.64 12.63 -49.69
C GLY A 243 24.86 13.18 -48.92
N LYS A 244 24.67 14.04 -47.96
CA LYS A 244 25.68 14.52 -47.00
C LYS A 244 25.21 14.16 -45.62
N SER A 245 25.66 12.99 -45.17
CA SER A 245 25.42 12.61 -43.80
C SER A 245 25.84 13.74 -42.89
N GLN A 246 24.91 14.27 -42.06
CA GLN A 246 25.25 14.89 -40.81
C GLN A 246 25.62 13.78 -39.78
N ALA A 247 26.40 12.84 -40.29
CA ALA A 247 26.93 11.73 -39.56
C ALA A 247 27.87 12.28 -38.48
N GLY A 248 27.40 12.37 -37.28
CA GLY A 248 28.14 12.88 -36.13
C GLY A 248 27.36 13.86 -35.27
N GLN A 249 26.24 14.38 -35.74
CA GLN A 249 25.40 15.24 -34.86
C GLN A 249 24.40 14.38 -34.11
N VAL A 250 24.40 14.56 -32.80
CA VAL A 250 23.38 14.00 -31.89
C VAL A 250 22.14 14.88 -31.99
N PRO A 251 20.96 14.36 -32.42
CA PRO A 251 19.76 15.19 -32.61
C PRO A 251 19.20 15.73 -31.30
N SER A 252 18.36 16.76 -31.42
CA SER A 252 17.52 17.20 -30.31
C SER A 252 16.30 16.25 -30.14
N LEU A 253 15.74 16.27 -28.96
CA LEU A 253 14.60 15.42 -28.61
C LEU A 253 13.37 15.69 -29.52
N GLY A 254 13.10 16.96 -29.84
CA GLY A 254 12.01 17.35 -30.75
C GLY A 254 12.16 16.81 -32.17
N GLU A 255 13.38 16.59 -32.65
CA GLU A 255 13.65 16.00 -33.97
C GLU A 255 13.36 14.50 -34.03
N VAL A 256 13.31 13.82 -32.89
CA VAL A 256 13.24 12.34 -32.82
C VAL A 256 12.02 11.80 -32.07
N ARG A 257 11.14 12.67 -31.57
CA ARG A 257 9.92 12.21 -30.91
C ARG A 257 9.09 11.31 -31.83
N GLY A 258 8.56 10.20 -31.27
CA GLY A 258 7.81 9.20 -32.00
C GLY A 258 8.68 8.34 -32.96
N LYS A 259 10.02 8.40 -32.85
CA LYS A 259 10.94 7.68 -33.72
C LYS A 259 11.88 6.77 -32.95
N VAL A 260 12.40 5.77 -33.66
CA VAL A 260 13.53 4.94 -33.25
C VAL A 260 14.81 5.59 -33.79
N VAL A 261 15.80 5.80 -32.95
CA VAL A 261 17.11 6.34 -33.28
C VAL A 261 18.15 5.23 -33.19
N LEU A 262 18.73 4.83 -34.28
CA LEU A 262 19.84 3.88 -34.24
C LEU A 262 21.09 4.53 -33.67
N MET A 263 21.69 3.89 -32.66
CA MET A 263 23.00 4.25 -32.11
C MET A 263 24.15 3.56 -32.86
N GLY A 264 23.84 2.79 -33.86
CA GLY A 264 24.70 2.04 -34.71
C GLY A 264 24.08 0.69 -35.09
N TYR A 265 24.38 0.21 -36.29
CA TYR A 265 24.13 -1.18 -36.67
C TYR A 265 25.49 -1.86 -36.89
N ARG A 266 25.85 -2.78 -36.01
CA ARG A 266 27.08 -3.55 -36.07
C ARG A 266 26.80 -4.87 -36.79
N ALA A 267 27.02 -4.89 -38.12
CA ALA A 267 26.81 -6.09 -38.91
C ALA A 267 27.90 -7.16 -38.60
N THR A 268 29.15 -6.80 -38.44
CA THR A 268 30.31 -7.52 -37.88
C THR A 268 31.49 -6.58 -37.71
N LYS A 269 32.73 -7.01 -37.93
CA LYS A 269 33.97 -6.28 -37.69
C LYS A 269 34.11 -4.95 -38.45
N GLY A 270 33.23 -4.59 -39.34
CA GLY A 270 33.45 -3.44 -40.20
C GLY A 270 32.22 -2.62 -40.59
N GLY A 271 31.00 -2.97 -40.14
CA GLY A 271 29.84 -2.36 -40.78
C GLY A 271 28.89 -1.62 -39.88
N ILE A 272 28.82 -0.31 -40.04
CA ILE A 272 27.69 0.50 -39.62
C ILE A 272 26.81 0.74 -40.78
N TYR A 273 25.48 0.67 -40.57
CA TYR A 273 24.50 1.01 -41.60
C TYR A 273 24.51 2.52 -41.83
N ASP A 274 25.06 2.94 -43.01
CA ASP A 274 25.17 4.32 -43.35
C ASP A 274 23.82 4.93 -43.75
N GLY A 275 23.42 6.03 -43.11
CA GLY A 275 22.22 6.78 -43.45
C GLY A 275 21.13 6.78 -42.39
N TYR A 276 21.23 5.91 -41.39
CA TYR A 276 20.29 5.89 -40.25
C TYR A 276 21.03 6.03 -38.92
N GLY A 277 20.58 6.96 -38.10
CA GLY A 277 21.00 7.10 -36.70
C GLY A 277 22.31 7.83 -36.48
N ILE A 278 22.86 7.68 -35.28
CA ILE A 278 24.03 8.37 -34.75
C ILE A 278 25.26 7.48 -34.90
N LYS A 279 26.28 7.95 -35.60
CA LYS A 279 27.51 7.16 -35.86
C LYS A 279 28.57 7.28 -34.77
N GLN A 280 28.54 8.35 -33.98
CA GLN A 280 29.61 8.72 -33.09
C GLN A 280 30.01 7.65 -32.05
N PRO A 281 29.06 6.97 -31.37
CA PRO A 281 29.42 5.95 -30.38
C PRO A 281 30.02 4.70 -31.01
N TYR A 282 29.58 4.34 -32.24
CA TYR A 282 30.01 3.14 -32.94
C TYR A 282 30.42 3.45 -34.37
N PRO A 283 31.63 4.01 -34.56
CA PRO A 283 32.16 4.24 -35.94
C PRO A 283 32.43 2.94 -36.65
N ALA A 284 32.63 3.00 -37.96
CA ALA A 284 33.02 1.84 -38.76
C ALA A 284 34.25 1.16 -38.13
N GLY A 285 34.13 -0.13 -37.85
CA GLY A 285 35.22 -0.91 -37.26
C GLY A 285 35.16 -1.17 -35.75
N GLY A 286 34.08 -0.77 -35.05
CA GLY A 286 33.90 -1.14 -33.64
C GLY A 286 33.31 -0.07 -32.76
N SER A 287 33.43 -0.23 -31.46
CA SER A 287 33.09 0.81 -30.44
C SER A 287 34.19 1.86 -30.35
N ASN A 288 33.84 3.12 -30.23
CA ASN A 288 34.77 4.17 -29.90
C ASN A 288 34.93 4.27 -28.37
N GLU A 289 36.07 3.80 -27.84
CA GLU A 289 36.38 3.80 -26.40
C GLU A 289 36.37 5.18 -25.78
N GLU A 290 36.42 6.24 -26.59
CA GLU A 290 36.21 7.59 -26.09
C GLU A 290 34.78 7.81 -25.61
N TYR A 291 33.80 7.20 -26.25
CA TYR A 291 32.36 7.43 -26.01
C TYR A 291 31.63 6.22 -25.46
N VAL A 292 32.21 5.02 -25.53
CA VAL A 292 31.62 3.76 -25.11
C VAL A 292 32.51 3.07 -24.09
N GLN A 293 32.01 2.80 -22.90
CA GLN A 293 32.59 1.88 -21.94
C GLN A 293 31.84 0.54 -22.02
N ASP A 294 32.52 -0.49 -22.52
CA ASP A 294 31.98 -1.86 -22.64
C ASP A 294 33.04 -2.89 -22.18
N ALA A 295 33.65 -2.64 -21.02
CA ALA A 295 34.56 -3.60 -20.41
C ALA A 295 33.75 -4.66 -19.66
N TYR A 296 33.30 -5.65 -20.38
CA TYR A 296 32.35 -6.68 -19.90
C TYR A 296 33.01 -7.83 -19.14
N GLU A 297 34.32 -8.04 -19.31
CA GLU A 297 35.04 -9.15 -18.66
C GLU A 297 35.14 -8.93 -17.15
N VAL A 298 34.48 -9.80 -16.37
CA VAL A 298 34.47 -9.86 -14.89
C VAL A 298 34.67 -11.31 -14.50
N ASP A 299 35.91 -11.74 -14.36
CA ASP A 299 36.27 -13.15 -14.21
C ASP A 299 35.82 -13.72 -12.88
N THR A 300 35.84 -12.95 -11.82
CA THR A 300 35.50 -13.40 -10.45
C THR A 300 34.61 -12.36 -9.73
N ILE A 301 33.96 -12.80 -8.66
CA ILE A 301 33.15 -11.93 -7.79
C ILE A 301 33.96 -10.74 -7.23
N SER A 302 35.26 -10.93 -6.95
CA SER A 302 36.14 -9.86 -6.49
C SER A 302 36.39 -8.77 -7.53
N ASP A 303 36.18 -9.07 -8.83
CA ASP A 303 36.41 -8.12 -9.92
C ASP A 303 35.22 -7.19 -10.15
N ILE A 304 34.08 -7.42 -9.50
CA ILE A 304 32.88 -6.57 -9.60
C ILE A 304 33.21 -5.11 -9.20
N ALA A 305 34.00 -4.91 -8.14
CA ALA A 305 34.45 -3.57 -7.73
C ALA A 305 35.33 -2.91 -8.80
N GLY A 306 36.15 -3.70 -9.53
CA GLY A 306 36.94 -3.23 -10.67
C GLY A 306 36.07 -2.81 -11.85
N LYS A 307 35.00 -3.55 -12.15
CA LYS A 307 33.99 -3.16 -13.14
C LYS A 307 33.31 -1.83 -12.76
N TRP A 308 32.90 -1.68 -11.48
CA TRP A 308 32.34 -0.42 -11.00
C TRP A 308 33.30 0.77 -11.23
N GLU A 309 34.60 0.60 -10.95
CA GLU A 309 35.56 1.67 -11.19
C GLU A 309 35.69 2.08 -12.68
N LYS A 310 35.50 1.14 -13.61
CA LYS A 310 35.44 1.45 -15.05
C LYS A 310 34.16 2.25 -15.39
N VAL A 311 32.99 1.84 -14.85
CA VAL A 311 31.74 2.57 -14.99
C VAL A 311 31.85 3.99 -14.43
N ARG A 312 32.40 4.13 -13.22
CA ARG A 312 32.61 5.39 -12.53
C ARG A 312 33.57 6.32 -13.28
N ALA A 313 34.69 5.79 -13.80
CA ALA A 313 35.63 6.55 -14.63
C ALA A 313 34.95 7.09 -15.89
N HIS A 314 34.07 6.33 -16.51
CA HIS A 314 33.31 6.79 -17.68
C HIS A 314 32.28 7.89 -17.33
N LEU A 315 31.65 7.83 -16.16
CA LEU A 315 30.80 8.92 -15.67
C LEU A 315 31.62 10.22 -15.46
N ARG A 316 32.85 10.11 -14.90
CA ARG A 316 33.75 11.26 -14.80
C ARG A 316 34.09 11.85 -16.18
N LYS A 317 34.42 10.99 -17.12
CA LYS A 317 34.68 11.36 -18.52
C LYS A 317 33.48 12.05 -19.18
N THR A 318 32.28 11.52 -19.00
CA THR A 318 31.03 12.08 -19.52
C THR A 318 30.76 13.50 -19.01
N ASN A 319 31.20 13.81 -17.80
CA ASN A 319 30.99 15.12 -17.15
C ASN A 319 32.22 16.04 -17.18
N GLY A 320 33.35 15.63 -17.77
CA GLY A 320 34.56 16.42 -17.76
C GLY A 320 35.17 16.60 -16.36
N THR A 321 35.08 15.55 -15.55
CA THR A 321 35.67 15.43 -14.21
C THR A 321 36.78 14.39 -14.29
N TRP A 322 37.84 14.52 -13.53
CA TRP A 322 38.93 13.55 -13.50
C TRP A 322 39.52 13.39 -12.08
N ASP A 323 40.15 12.24 -11.83
CA ASP A 323 40.88 11.90 -10.62
C ASP A 323 42.38 12.09 -10.91
N SER A 324 43.04 13.10 -10.28
CA SER A 324 44.44 13.43 -10.49
C SER A 324 45.40 12.31 -10.07
N SER A 325 44.97 11.39 -9.22
CA SER A 325 45.76 10.22 -8.81
C SER A 325 45.76 9.07 -9.83
N ARG A 326 44.96 9.19 -10.89
CA ARG A 326 44.84 8.16 -11.93
C ARG A 326 45.50 8.62 -13.24
N PRO A 327 46.62 8.02 -13.64
CA PRO A 327 47.42 8.50 -14.80
C PRO A 327 46.62 8.58 -16.11
N GLY A 328 45.61 7.74 -16.31
CA GLY A 328 44.81 7.71 -17.55
C GLY A 328 43.63 8.68 -17.59
N GLU A 329 43.36 9.40 -16.50
CA GLU A 329 42.18 10.27 -16.39
C GLU A 329 42.59 11.78 -16.44
N LYS A 330 43.84 12.10 -16.68
CA LYS A 330 44.32 13.47 -16.64
C LYS A 330 43.62 14.33 -17.69
N GLU A 331 42.82 15.29 -17.23
CA GLU A 331 42.16 16.31 -18.03
C GLU A 331 41.18 15.78 -19.09
N TYR A 332 40.17 15.00 -18.66
CA TYR A 332 39.05 14.64 -19.56
C TYR A 332 38.35 15.91 -20.08
N PRO A 333 38.39 16.16 -21.40
CA PRO A 333 37.75 17.34 -21.97
C PRO A 333 36.22 17.15 -21.90
N TYR A 334 35.52 18.20 -21.45
CA TYR A 334 34.07 18.21 -21.47
C TYR A 334 33.54 18.35 -22.91
N LYS A 335 32.83 17.36 -23.42
CA LYS A 335 32.23 17.33 -24.76
C LYS A 335 30.72 17.32 -24.71
N PRO A 336 30.01 18.44 -24.60
CA PRO A 336 28.59 18.52 -24.39
C PRO A 336 27.76 17.92 -25.55
N GLY A 337 28.25 17.99 -26.80
CA GLY A 337 27.58 17.45 -27.98
C GLY A 337 27.80 15.95 -28.24
N ALA A 338 28.53 15.25 -27.38
CA ALA A 338 28.86 13.83 -27.54
C ALA A 338 27.87 12.94 -26.79
N LEU A 339 27.38 11.87 -27.44
CA LEU A 339 26.59 10.82 -26.81
C LEU A 339 27.51 9.77 -26.20
N TYR A 340 27.45 9.61 -24.89
CA TYR A 340 28.21 8.61 -24.16
C TYR A 340 27.33 7.39 -23.83
N ILE A 341 27.95 6.19 -23.90
CA ILE A 341 27.29 4.92 -23.56
C ILE A 341 28.12 4.18 -22.52
N ASN A 342 27.51 3.80 -21.43
CA ASN A 342 28.15 3.16 -20.28
C ASN A 342 27.47 1.82 -19.95
N TYR A 343 28.14 0.72 -20.24
CA TYR A 343 27.66 -0.61 -19.92
C TYR A 343 28.00 -0.97 -18.46
N THR A 344 26.99 -1.14 -17.64
CA THR A 344 27.14 -1.68 -16.27
C THR A 344 27.17 -3.21 -16.26
N SER A 345 26.80 -3.81 -17.36
CA SER A 345 26.79 -5.27 -17.60
C SER A 345 28.18 -5.86 -17.56
N GLY A 346 28.27 -7.14 -17.21
CA GLY A 346 29.51 -7.89 -17.24
C GLY A 346 29.30 -9.37 -16.96
N THR A 347 30.25 -10.18 -17.43
CA THR A 347 30.23 -11.63 -17.23
C THR A 347 31.64 -12.23 -17.31
N GLY A 348 31.82 -13.36 -16.68
CA GLY A 348 33.05 -14.15 -16.73
C GLY A 348 32.83 -15.55 -16.19
N GLY A 349 33.90 -16.36 -16.14
CA GLY A 349 33.82 -17.75 -15.69
C GLY A 349 33.40 -17.95 -14.23
N GLY A 350 33.62 -16.94 -13.38
CA GLY A 350 33.27 -16.97 -11.94
C GLY A 350 32.28 -15.90 -11.52
N ALA A 351 31.80 -15.04 -12.44
CA ALA A 351 30.79 -14.03 -12.18
C ALA A 351 29.81 -13.93 -13.35
N HIS A 352 28.59 -14.39 -13.17
CA HIS A 352 27.54 -14.35 -14.22
C HIS A 352 26.84 -12.99 -14.24
N PRO A 353 26.08 -12.64 -15.29
CA PRO A 353 25.42 -11.35 -15.43
C PRO A 353 24.61 -10.94 -14.19
N TYR A 354 23.84 -11.86 -13.63
CA TYR A 354 23.05 -11.60 -12.42
C TYR A 354 23.92 -11.30 -11.19
N THR A 355 25.11 -11.94 -11.09
CA THR A 355 26.06 -11.71 -9.97
C THR A 355 26.75 -10.35 -10.12
N VAL A 356 27.16 -9.99 -11.35
CA VAL A 356 27.79 -8.70 -11.60
C VAL A 356 26.80 -7.55 -11.33
N ALA A 357 25.57 -7.67 -11.79
CA ALA A 357 24.53 -6.66 -11.59
C ALA A 357 24.08 -6.55 -10.13
N GLY A 358 23.70 -7.69 -9.52
CA GLY A 358 23.07 -7.74 -8.20
C GLY A 358 24.03 -7.89 -7.01
N GLY A 359 25.21 -8.46 -7.26
CA GLY A 359 26.17 -8.80 -6.20
C GLY A 359 25.89 -10.17 -5.55
N THR A 360 26.48 -10.34 -4.37
CA THR A 360 26.33 -11.51 -3.50
C THR A 360 26.22 -11.04 -2.05
N PRO A 361 25.94 -11.88 -1.06
CA PRO A 361 26.00 -11.49 0.34
C PRO A 361 27.34 -10.88 0.80
N THR A 362 28.44 -11.10 0.04
CA THR A 362 29.78 -10.64 0.37
C THR A 362 30.35 -9.62 -0.60
N ALA A 363 29.65 -9.31 -1.70
CA ALA A 363 30.11 -8.36 -2.72
C ALA A 363 28.94 -7.54 -3.27
N THR A 364 29.04 -6.22 -3.22
CA THR A 364 28.03 -5.29 -3.78
C THR A 364 28.04 -5.37 -5.30
N GLY A 365 26.86 -5.47 -5.93
CA GLY A 365 26.70 -5.48 -7.38
C GLY A 365 26.85 -4.08 -8.00
N VAL A 366 27.13 -4.04 -9.31
CA VAL A 366 27.37 -2.77 -10.04
C VAL A 366 26.13 -1.87 -10.02
N ASN A 367 24.93 -2.42 -10.11
CA ASN A 367 23.68 -1.65 -10.05
C ASN A 367 23.51 -0.95 -8.69
N SER A 368 23.84 -1.63 -7.58
CA SER A 368 23.80 -1.05 -6.24
C SER A 368 24.89 0.02 -6.06
N PHE A 369 26.11 -0.20 -6.58
CA PHE A 369 27.16 0.82 -6.59
C PHE A 369 26.70 2.08 -7.34
N LEU A 370 26.09 1.92 -8.51
CA LEU A 370 25.61 3.04 -9.30
C LEU A 370 24.53 3.81 -8.55
N ARG A 371 23.54 3.12 -7.95
CA ARG A 371 22.49 3.77 -7.18
C ARG A 371 23.03 4.52 -5.98
N GLN A 372 23.95 3.93 -5.21
CA GLN A 372 24.62 4.60 -4.08
C GLN A 372 25.38 5.85 -4.54
N CYS A 373 26.02 5.81 -5.72
CA CYS A 373 26.65 6.97 -6.32
C CYS A 373 25.64 8.09 -6.63
N LEU A 374 24.49 7.74 -7.21
CA LEU A 374 23.42 8.70 -7.55
C LEU A 374 22.79 9.34 -6.33
N GLN A 375 22.71 8.63 -5.23
CA GLN A 375 22.12 9.08 -3.96
C GLN A 375 23.14 9.74 -3.03
N GLY A 376 24.45 9.72 -3.37
CA GLY A 376 25.52 10.23 -2.52
C GLY A 376 25.76 9.38 -1.27
N GLU A 377 25.29 8.13 -1.28
CA GLU A 377 25.46 7.21 -0.15
C GLU A 377 26.90 6.70 -0.03
N ASN A 378 27.33 6.47 1.20
CA ASN A 378 28.63 5.85 1.51
C ASN A 378 29.83 6.54 0.83
N ASP A 379 29.73 7.82 0.53
CA ASP A 379 30.76 8.59 -0.17
C ASP A 379 31.26 7.94 -1.48
N ARG A 380 30.34 7.32 -2.22
CA ARG A 380 30.66 6.51 -3.42
C ARG A 380 31.19 7.32 -4.60
N CYS A 381 30.72 8.55 -4.77
CA CYS A 381 31.11 9.42 -5.87
C CYS A 381 31.42 10.84 -5.38
N PRO A 382 32.41 11.01 -4.49
CA PRO A 382 32.74 12.33 -3.94
C PRO A 382 33.15 13.32 -5.01
N GLU A 383 33.68 12.85 -6.16
CA GLU A 383 34.09 13.69 -7.29
C GLU A 383 32.98 14.57 -7.86
N PHE A 384 31.71 14.17 -7.67
CA PHE A 384 30.59 14.96 -8.16
C PHE A 384 29.98 15.91 -7.11
N HIS A 385 30.52 15.94 -5.89
CA HIS A 385 30.10 16.86 -4.84
C HIS A 385 30.80 18.19 -4.97
N ALA A 386 30.23 19.26 -4.43
CA ALA A 386 30.81 20.59 -4.47
C ALA A 386 32.12 20.70 -3.66
N ASP A 387 32.25 19.92 -2.58
CA ASP A 387 33.33 19.84 -1.61
C ASP A 387 34.30 18.67 -1.83
N ARG A 388 34.40 18.21 -3.06
CA ARG A 388 35.13 16.99 -3.47
C ARG A 388 36.63 16.91 -3.16
N GLY A 389 37.24 18.01 -2.69
CA GLY A 389 38.67 18.09 -2.39
C GLY A 389 39.57 18.18 -3.62
N ASP A 390 40.85 18.48 -3.42
CA ASP A 390 41.87 18.81 -4.46
C ASP A 390 42.26 17.58 -5.34
N LYS A 391 41.87 16.39 -4.94
CA LYS A 391 42.12 15.15 -5.69
C LYS A 391 41.39 15.13 -7.04
N PHE A 392 40.22 15.74 -7.10
CA PHE A 392 39.39 15.75 -8.29
C PHE A 392 39.41 17.09 -9.01
N GLY A 393 39.78 17.10 -10.29
CA GLY A 393 39.79 18.26 -11.16
C GLY A 393 38.59 18.34 -12.10
N GLY A 394 38.54 19.42 -12.91
CA GLY A 394 37.46 19.65 -13.88
C GLY A 394 36.13 20.10 -13.26
N ARG A 395 35.04 19.78 -13.92
CA ARG A 395 33.68 20.13 -13.47
C ARG A 395 33.30 19.34 -12.21
N SER A 396 32.50 19.95 -11.35
CA SER A 396 31.81 19.27 -10.25
C SER A 396 30.36 19.01 -10.66
N GLY A 397 29.75 18.00 -10.09
CA GLY A 397 28.38 17.61 -10.38
C GLY A 397 28.27 16.51 -11.45
N LEU A 398 27.26 15.68 -11.28
CA LEU A 398 26.88 14.64 -12.23
C LEU A 398 25.70 15.19 -13.05
N ASP A 399 26.03 16.04 -14.05
CA ASP A 399 25.01 16.75 -14.83
C ASP A 399 24.26 15.81 -15.79
N ARG A 400 24.95 14.77 -16.28
CA ARG A 400 24.38 13.77 -17.20
C ARG A 400 25.13 12.45 -17.09
N MET A 401 24.45 11.37 -17.47
CA MET A 401 25.04 10.02 -17.47
C MET A 401 25.26 9.46 -18.88
N GLY A 402 24.62 10.06 -19.91
CA GLY A 402 24.52 9.45 -21.23
C GLY A 402 23.59 8.22 -21.18
N VAL A 403 23.80 7.27 -22.06
CA VAL A 403 23.05 6.00 -22.09
C VAL A 403 23.68 5.01 -21.13
N VAL A 404 22.90 4.47 -20.21
CA VAL A 404 23.35 3.48 -19.22
C VAL A 404 22.72 2.13 -19.55
N MET A 405 23.53 1.18 -20.04
CA MET A 405 23.10 -0.13 -20.48
C MET A 405 23.29 -1.15 -19.34
N MET A 406 22.18 -1.67 -18.81
CA MET A 406 22.16 -2.45 -17.56
C MET A 406 21.71 -3.88 -17.75
N ASP A 407 22.24 -4.79 -16.93
CA ASP A 407 21.68 -6.12 -16.68
C ASP A 407 20.76 -6.04 -15.45
N PHE A 408 19.59 -6.67 -15.52
CA PHE A 408 18.62 -6.77 -14.40
C PHE A 408 18.41 -5.45 -13.63
N PRO A 409 18.07 -4.33 -14.28
CA PRO A 409 17.91 -3.07 -13.57
C PRO A 409 16.78 -3.14 -12.55
N GLY A 410 16.97 -2.49 -11.39
CA GLY A 410 15.91 -2.26 -10.42
C GLY A 410 15.13 -0.99 -10.74
N GLY A 411 13.84 -0.98 -10.41
CA GLY A 411 12.96 0.15 -10.72
C GLY A 411 13.43 1.48 -10.14
N LYS A 412 13.90 1.48 -8.90
CA LYS A 412 14.40 2.70 -8.24
C LYS A 412 15.72 3.21 -8.84
N LEU A 413 16.55 2.32 -9.38
CA LEU A 413 17.73 2.76 -10.13
C LEU A 413 17.34 3.45 -11.44
N ILE A 414 16.30 2.94 -12.13
CA ILE A 414 15.74 3.59 -13.32
C ILE A 414 15.21 4.98 -12.96
N ASP A 415 14.43 5.10 -11.88
CA ASP A 415 13.89 6.36 -11.38
C ASP A 415 15.03 7.38 -11.12
N ASP A 416 16.10 6.96 -10.44
CA ASP A 416 17.25 7.80 -10.13
C ASP A 416 17.99 8.28 -11.40
N ILE A 417 18.11 7.45 -12.44
CA ILE A 417 18.71 7.83 -13.72
C ILE A 417 17.83 8.86 -14.45
N ILE A 418 16.52 8.63 -14.52
CA ILE A 418 15.56 9.53 -15.18
C ILE A 418 15.54 10.88 -14.47
N GLY A 419 15.55 10.88 -13.14
CA GLY A 419 15.55 12.10 -12.32
C GLY A 419 16.73 13.06 -12.61
N ARG A 420 17.80 12.58 -13.26
CA ARG A 420 18.91 13.45 -13.70
C ARG A 420 18.61 14.33 -14.91
N ASN A 421 17.53 14.05 -15.65
CA ASN A 421 17.17 14.81 -16.85
C ASN A 421 16.35 16.07 -16.56
N GLU A 422 15.91 16.23 -15.33
CA GLU A 422 15.02 17.34 -14.97
C GLU A 422 15.85 18.61 -14.75
N THR A 423 15.81 19.47 -15.75
CA THR A 423 16.52 20.76 -15.76
C THR A 423 15.88 21.72 -14.78
N GLY A 424 16.58 22.07 -13.73
CA GLY A 424 16.28 23.19 -12.82
C GLY A 424 15.63 22.85 -11.49
N GLY A 425 15.43 21.58 -11.18
CA GLY A 425 15.00 21.14 -9.86
C GLY A 425 15.40 19.70 -9.65
N SER A 426 16.25 19.42 -8.65
CA SER A 426 16.41 18.08 -8.11
C SER A 426 15.01 17.49 -7.84
N THR A 427 14.80 16.18 -8.11
CA THR A 427 13.62 15.44 -7.66
C THR A 427 13.30 15.86 -6.24
N ARG A 428 12.11 16.43 -6.03
CA ARG A 428 11.73 16.91 -4.70
C ARG A 428 11.37 15.75 -3.83
N LYS A 429 12.13 15.54 -2.77
CA LYS A 429 11.77 14.54 -1.76
C LYS A 429 10.65 15.08 -0.88
N VAL A 430 9.49 14.44 -0.92
CA VAL A 430 8.30 14.86 -0.17
C VAL A 430 7.96 13.77 0.84
N MET A 431 7.89 14.13 2.13
CA MET A 431 7.41 13.21 3.16
C MET A 431 6.04 13.64 3.65
N VAL A 432 5.08 12.72 3.58
CA VAL A 432 3.76 12.90 4.18
C VAL A 432 3.79 12.38 5.61
N VAL A 433 3.55 13.28 6.56
CA VAL A 433 3.47 13.00 8.00
C VAL A 433 2.01 13.08 8.41
N GLY A 434 1.44 11.99 8.93
CA GLY A 434 0.01 12.01 9.20
C GLY A 434 -0.53 10.83 9.99
N ASP A 435 -1.84 10.83 10.10
CA ASP A 435 -2.63 9.80 10.78
C ASP A 435 -3.42 8.91 9.79
N SER A 436 -4.55 8.38 10.22
CA SER A 436 -5.44 7.53 9.43
C SER A 436 -5.93 8.20 8.14
N MET A 437 -6.19 9.50 8.17
CA MET A 437 -6.68 10.25 7.01
C MET A 437 -5.61 10.39 5.93
N SER A 438 -4.33 10.30 6.30
CA SER A 438 -3.20 10.32 5.38
C SER A 438 -2.72 8.93 4.99
N GLN A 439 -2.77 7.96 5.88
CA GLN A 439 -2.40 6.57 5.57
C GLN A 439 -3.41 5.92 4.61
N GLY A 440 -4.70 6.10 4.87
CA GLY A 440 -5.79 5.45 4.13
C GLY A 440 -6.05 4.02 4.58
N HIS A 441 -7.16 3.45 4.09
CA HIS A 441 -7.59 2.07 4.31
C HIS A 441 -7.31 1.22 3.06
N GLU A 442 -7.15 -0.09 3.21
CA GLU A 442 -6.96 -1.01 2.09
C GLU A 442 -8.01 -0.78 0.99
N GLY A 443 -7.53 -0.62 -0.24
CA GLY A 443 -8.36 -0.33 -1.40
C GLY A 443 -8.66 1.15 -1.65
N ASP A 444 -8.17 2.09 -0.82
CA ASP A 444 -8.21 3.51 -1.12
C ASP A 444 -7.19 3.86 -2.21
N TYR A 445 -7.44 4.95 -2.93
CA TYR A 445 -6.40 5.63 -3.69
C TYR A 445 -5.53 6.46 -2.76
N THR A 446 -6.12 7.07 -1.76
CA THR A 446 -5.60 8.09 -0.85
C THR A 446 -5.40 9.46 -1.52
N TRP A 447 -5.47 10.55 -0.74
CA TRP A 447 -5.17 11.88 -1.23
C TRP A 447 -3.71 12.03 -1.68
N ARG A 448 -2.78 11.19 -1.16
CA ARG A 448 -1.38 11.15 -1.57
C ARG A 448 -1.25 10.75 -3.04
N TYR A 449 -1.99 9.75 -3.48
CA TYR A 449 -2.09 9.35 -4.88
C TYR A 449 -2.68 10.47 -5.75
N ARG A 450 -3.75 11.15 -5.28
CA ARG A 450 -4.37 12.28 -6.03
C ARG A 450 -3.41 13.45 -6.15
N LEU A 451 -2.63 13.74 -5.13
CA LEU A 451 -1.58 14.74 -5.17
C LEU A 451 -0.43 14.32 -6.09
N TRP A 452 -0.05 13.05 -6.09
CA TRP A 452 0.94 12.51 -7.01
C TRP A 452 0.48 12.60 -8.46
N GLN A 453 -0.79 12.32 -8.78
CA GLN A 453 -1.35 12.55 -10.10
C GLN A 453 -1.21 14.02 -10.52
N TRP A 454 -1.53 14.96 -9.61
CA TRP A 454 -1.34 16.38 -9.90
C TRP A 454 0.13 16.74 -10.16
N PHE A 455 1.09 16.21 -9.40
CA PHE A 455 2.51 16.43 -9.69
C PHE A 455 2.87 15.93 -11.10
N ARG A 456 2.38 14.76 -11.50
CA ARG A 456 2.53 14.24 -12.86
C ARG A 456 1.94 15.19 -13.92
N ASP A 457 0.71 15.61 -13.74
CA ASP A 457 0.01 16.49 -14.66
C ASP A 457 0.72 17.85 -14.80
N GLN A 458 1.37 18.30 -13.72
CA GLN A 458 2.18 19.51 -13.69
C GLN A 458 3.63 19.27 -14.14
N ARG A 459 3.99 18.05 -14.51
CA ARG A 459 5.35 17.64 -14.92
C ARG A 459 6.40 17.97 -13.86
N ILE A 460 6.12 17.69 -12.59
CA ILE A 460 6.99 17.92 -11.45
C ILE A 460 7.50 16.56 -10.96
N ALA A 461 8.83 16.37 -10.98
CA ALA A 461 9.42 15.20 -10.38
C ALA A 461 9.33 15.25 -8.86
N VAL A 462 8.76 14.21 -8.30
CA VAL A 462 8.60 14.00 -6.87
C VAL A 462 9.03 12.59 -6.52
N ASP A 463 9.81 12.47 -5.46
CA ASP A 463 10.13 11.24 -4.75
C ASP A 463 9.42 11.31 -3.39
N PHE A 464 8.36 10.55 -3.21
CA PHE A 464 7.74 10.40 -1.90
C PHE A 464 8.66 9.54 -1.03
N VAL A 465 9.00 10.02 0.16
CA VAL A 465 9.94 9.34 1.06
C VAL A 465 9.32 9.07 2.41
N GLY A 466 9.71 7.95 3.03
CA GLY A 466 9.23 7.57 4.35
C GLY A 466 9.48 6.10 4.69
N PRO A 467 9.20 5.68 5.93
CA PRO A 467 9.42 4.30 6.38
C PRO A 467 8.32 3.32 5.95
N TYR A 468 7.20 3.80 5.41
CA TYR A 468 6.03 2.99 5.09
C TYR A 468 5.57 3.26 3.66
N SER A 469 5.01 2.25 3.00
CA SER A 469 4.53 2.35 1.62
C SER A 469 3.09 1.89 1.40
N GLY A 470 2.41 1.35 2.43
CA GLY A 470 1.07 0.78 2.28
C GLY A 470 0.00 1.48 3.10
N THR A 471 -1.25 1.22 2.77
CA THR A 471 -2.42 1.62 3.56
C THR A 471 -2.58 0.74 4.80
N LYS A 472 -3.55 1.06 5.66
CA LYS A 472 -3.95 0.18 6.76
C LYS A 472 -4.65 -1.07 6.19
N PRO A 473 -4.12 -2.29 6.43
CA PRO A 473 -4.81 -3.52 6.04
C PRO A 473 -6.09 -3.69 6.85
N GLN A 474 -6.99 -4.54 6.35
CA GLN A 474 -8.17 -4.92 7.12
C GLN A 474 -7.77 -5.57 8.45
N ASP A 475 -8.54 -5.30 9.48
CA ASP A 475 -8.32 -5.93 10.78
C ASP A 475 -8.69 -7.42 10.72
N ALA A 476 -7.87 -8.26 11.34
CA ALA A 476 -8.19 -9.66 11.62
C ALA A 476 -8.67 -9.74 13.09
N PRO A 477 -9.97 -9.70 13.34
CA PRO A 477 -10.49 -9.62 14.70
C PRO A 477 -10.24 -10.93 15.46
N SER A 478 -9.78 -10.79 16.70
CA SER A 478 -9.68 -11.88 17.66
C SER A 478 -11.04 -12.14 18.34
N ALA A 479 -11.12 -13.23 19.10
CA ALA A 479 -12.24 -13.44 20.02
C ALA A 479 -12.37 -12.26 20.99
N PRO A 480 -13.57 -11.98 21.53
CA PRO A 480 -13.77 -10.99 22.56
C PRO A 480 -12.81 -11.22 23.73
N GLN A 481 -12.11 -10.17 24.13
CA GLN A 481 -11.15 -10.21 25.24
C GLN A 481 -11.81 -9.76 26.55
N PRO A 482 -11.38 -10.28 27.71
CA PRO A 482 -11.88 -9.83 28.98
C PRO A 482 -11.56 -8.34 29.19
N PRO A 483 -12.46 -7.55 29.81
CA PRO A 483 -12.21 -6.16 30.09
C PRO A 483 -11.01 -5.99 31.00
N ARG A 484 -10.23 -4.94 30.76
CA ARG A 484 -9.06 -4.62 31.57
C ARG A 484 -9.48 -4.32 33.02
N LEU A 485 -8.65 -4.77 33.95
CA LEU A 485 -8.89 -4.46 35.34
C LEU A 485 -8.69 -2.97 35.61
N GLN A 486 -9.46 -2.43 36.49
CA GLN A 486 -9.31 -1.04 36.93
C GLN A 486 -7.87 -0.78 37.41
N GLY A 487 -7.23 0.26 36.84
CA GLY A 487 -5.82 0.60 37.15
C GLY A 487 -4.78 -0.23 36.41
N GLU A 488 -5.17 -1.20 35.57
CA GLU A 488 -4.26 -1.93 34.73
C GLU A 488 -3.71 -1.03 33.60
N PRO A 489 -2.37 -0.99 33.36
CA PRO A 489 -1.80 -0.12 32.34
C PRO A 489 -2.23 -0.53 30.93
N GLU A 490 -2.30 0.46 29.99
CA GLU A 490 -2.56 0.18 28.58
C GLU A 490 -1.50 -0.79 28.04
N PRO A 491 -1.90 -1.80 27.25
CA PRO A 491 -0.94 -2.63 26.57
C PRO A 491 -0.10 -1.77 25.61
N ALA A 492 1.18 -2.11 25.48
CA ALA A 492 2.04 -1.43 24.52
C ALA A 492 1.43 -1.51 23.11
N ALA A 493 1.45 -0.41 22.39
CA ALA A 493 1.03 -0.39 21.00
C ALA A 493 1.88 -1.36 20.18
N GLY A 494 1.24 -2.19 19.35
CA GLY A 494 1.94 -3.06 18.41
C GLY A 494 2.62 -2.24 17.29
N PRO A 495 3.40 -2.91 16.41
CA PRO A 495 4.02 -2.24 15.28
C PRO A 495 2.96 -1.63 14.36
N PRO A 496 3.28 -0.54 13.64
CA PRO A 496 2.37 0.08 12.69
C PRO A 496 1.89 -0.92 11.62
N LYS A 497 0.59 -0.94 11.36
CA LYS A 497 -0.02 -1.77 10.32
C LYS A 497 -0.06 -0.98 9.01
N THR A 498 0.88 -1.25 8.10
CA THR A 498 1.09 -0.48 6.86
C THR A 498 1.23 -1.36 5.62
N SER A 499 0.69 -2.57 5.65
CA SER A 499 0.81 -3.56 4.56
C SER A 499 -0.43 -3.66 3.66
N GLY A 500 -1.43 -2.80 3.85
CA GLY A 500 -2.63 -2.77 3.01
C GLY A 500 -2.32 -2.24 1.60
N ALA A 501 -2.97 -2.80 0.59
CA ALA A 501 -2.83 -2.39 -0.80
C ALA A 501 -3.72 -1.19 -1.13
N TYR A 502 -3.30 -0.42 -2.14
CA TYR A 502 -4.11 0.67 -2.73
C TYR A 502 -5.20 0.11 -3.66
N ALA A 503 -6.03 1.00 -4.21
CA ALA A 503 -6.95 0.65 -5.29
C ALA A 503 -6.19 -0.04 -6.43
N LYS A 504 -6.85 -1.02 -7.09
CA LYS A 504 -6.18 -1.92 -8.05
C LYS A 504 -5.54 -1.21 -9.24
N ASP A 505 -6.05 -0.06 -9.62
CA ASP A 505 -5.58 0.79 -10.71
C ASP A 505 -4.61 1.90 -10.26
N ALA A 506 -4.26 1.94 -8.97
CA ALA A 506 -3.22 2.81 -8.42
C ALA A 506 -1.85 2.09 -8.32
N GLN A 507 -1.55 1.15 -9.20
CA GLN A 507 -0.42 0.22 -9.04
C GLN A 507 0.96 0.86 -9.18
N ASP A 508 1.08 1.96 -9.89
CA ASP A 508 2.36 2.58 -10.21
C ASP A 508 2.66 3.80 -9.33
N PHE A 509 2.02 3.91 -8.20
CA PHE A 509 2.16 5.01 -7.28
C PHE A 509 3.45 4.90 -6.44
N ASP A 510 4.28 5.94 -6.49
CA ASP A 510 5.35 6.14 -5.51
C ASP A 510 4.72 6.50 -4.17
N SER A 511 4.62 5.52 -3.28
CA SER A 511 3.69 5.55 -2.16
C SER A 511 4.32 5.73 -0.78
N ASP A 512 5.62 6.00 -0.70
CA ASP A 512 6.34 6.14 0.56
C ASP A 512 5.79 7.27 1.44
N HIS A 513 5.69 7.04 2.76
CA HIS A 513 5.11 8.00 3.70
C HIS A 513 5.53 7.75 5.15
N PHE A 514 5.23 8.72 6.03
CA PHE A 514 5.31 8.60 7.49
C PHE A 514 3.95 8.91 8.13
N ALA A 515 2.92 8.17 7.70
CA ALA A 515 1.57 8.26 8.25
C ALA A 515 1.10 6.92 8.81
N VAL A 516 0.46 6.93 9.98
CA VAL A 516 -0.02 5.72 10.67
C VAL A 516 -1.37 5.97 11.29
N TRP A 517 -2.29 5.04 11.15
CA TRP A 517 -3.63 5.06 11.76
C TRP A 517 -3.57 5.30 13.26
N GLY A 518 -4.31 6.29 13.75
CA GLY A 518 -4.34 6.68 15.17
C GLY A 518 -3.14 7.54 15.62
N ARG A 519 -2.22 7.90 14.74
CA ARG A 519 -1.04 8.69 15.07
C ARG A 519 -1.42 10.09 15.57
N GLN A 520 -0.61 10.61 16.49
CA GLN A 520 -0.79 11.89 17.17
C GLN A 520 0.44 12.77 16.98
N ALA A 521 0.28 14.09 16.93
CA ALA A 521 1.40 15.02 16.93
C ALA A 521 2.27 14.86 18.19
N ALA A 522 1.65 14.51 19.32
CA ALA A 522 2.31 14.19 20.58
C ALA A 522 3.28 13.01 20.49
N GLN A 523 3.03 12.05 19.58
CA GLN A 523 3.94 10.94 19.30
C GLN A 523 5.02 11.32 18.28
N ASP A 524 4.60 11.92 17.16
CA ASP A 524 5.50 12.19 16.04
C ASP A 524 6.53 13.27 16.34
N LYS A 525 6.27 14.21 17.25
CA LYS A 525 7.28 15.19 17.67
C LYS A 525 8.57 14.57 18.22
N SER A 526 8.52 13.33 18.72
CA SER A 526 9.70 12.60 19.19
C SER A 526 10.34 11.69 18.14
N LEU A 527 9.64 11.39 17.04
CA LEU A 527 10.08 10.46 16.01
C LEU A 527 10.59 11.18 14.75
N ILE A 528 10.07 12.37 14.45
CA ILE A 528 10.27 13.06 13.16
C ILE A 528 11.74 13.37 12.88
N LYS A 529 12.54 13.70 13.89
CA LYS A 529 13.96 14.04 13.73
C LYS A 529 14.74 12.91 13.06
N GLU A 530 14.53 11.67 13.53
CA GLU A 530 15.18 10.49 12.96
C GLU A 530 14.74 10.25 11.51
N GLN A 531 13.44 10.39 11.24
CA GLN A 531 12.89 10.16 9.90
C GLN A 531 13.42 11.20 8.91
N VAL A 532 13.45 12.48 9.29
CA VAL A 532 14.03 13.54 8.45
C VAL A 532 15.53 13.33 8.24
N ALA A 533 16.27 12.95 9.27
CA ALA A 533 17.71 12.66 9.14
C ALA A 533 17.97 11.49 8.18
N LYS A 534 17.13 10.47 8.21
CA LYS A 534 17.27 9.27 7.37
C LYS A 534 16.87 9.50 5.92
N TYR A 535 15.69 10.09 5.68
CA TYR A 535 15.10 10.21 4.34
C TYR A 535 15.40 11.53 3.63
N GLN A 536 15.89 12.52 4.34
CA GLN A 536 16.30 13.84 3.82
C GLN A 536 15.22 14.52 2.94
N PRO A 537 13.95 14.62 3.37
CA PRO A 537 12.92 15.28 2.59
C PRO A 537 13.23 16.77 2.37
N ASP A 538 12.76 17.32 1.25
CA ASP A 538 12.82 18.76 0.95
C ASP A 538 11.57 19.49 1.44
N LEU A 539 10.48 18.75 1.60
CA LEU A 539 9.17 19.25 1.99
C LEU A 539 8.45 18.24 2.87
N LEU A 540 7.92 18.68 4.00
CA LEU A 540 6.95 17.90 4.80
C LEU A 540 5.54 18.40 4.54
N LEU A 541 4.63 17.45 4.26
CA LEU A 541 3.19 17.65 4.25
C LEU A 541 2.62 17.05 5.53
N VAL A 542 2.17 17.90 6.46
CA VAL A 542 1.79 17.48 7.82
C VAL A 542 0.30 17.59 8.03
N GLY A 543 -0.36 16.44 8.29
CA GLY A 543 -1.77 16.35 8.62
C GLY A 543 -1.98 15.56 9.92
N LEU A 544 -1.84 16.22 11.06
CA LEU A 544 -1.94 15.67 12.41
C LEU A 544 -2.71 16.61 13.35
N GLY A 545 -3.13 16.09 14.51
CA GLY A 545 -3.76 16.85 15.59
C GLY A 545 -5.18 16.41 15.93
N PHE A 546 -5.86 15.73 14.99
CA PHE A 546 -7.21 15.21 15.27
C PHE A 546 -7.19 14.21 16.43
N ASN A 547 -6.29 13.22 16.39
CA ASN A 547 -6.20 12.17 17.39
C ASN A 547 -5.70 12.67 18.76
N ASP A 548 -4.89 13.74 18.77
CA ASP A 548 -4.48 14.36 20.03
C ASP A 548 -5.70 14.84 20.84
N MET A 549 -6.63 15.54 20.17
CA MET A 549 -7.85 16.03 20.79
C MET A 549 -8.92 14.93 20.92
N GLY A 550 -9.01 14.06 19.93
CA GLY A 550 -9.98 12.98 19.83
C GLY A 550 -9.81 11.91 20.90
N TRP A 551 -8.58 11.56 21.23
CA TRP A 551 -8.22 10.52 22.19
C TRP A 551 -7.84 11.07 23.58
N PHE A 552 -8.18 12.34 23.88
CA PHE A 552 -7.92 13.00 25.17
C PHE A 552 -6.42 13.09 25.55
N VAL A 553 -5.53 13.07 24.52
CA VAL A 553 -4.09 13.18 24.75
C VAL A 553 -3.73 14.61 25.13
N SER A 554 -4.36 15.59 24.48
CA SER A 554 -4.22 17.01 24.78
C SER A 554 -5.44 17.82 24.38
N ASP A 555 -5.53 19.04 24.89
CA ASP A 555 -6.44 20.08 24.40
C ASP A 555 -5.86 20.79 23.15
N ALA A 556 -6.49 21.84 22.70
CA ALA A 556 -6.06 22.64 21.56
C ALA A 556 -4.65 23.24 21.77
N GLY A 557 -4.34 23.71 22.98
CA GLY A 557 -3.03 24.29 23.33
C GLY A 557 -1.91 23.25 23.30
N GLY A 558 -2.10 22.12 24.00
CA GLY A 558 -1.12 21.02 24.03
C GLY A 558 -0.90 20.37 22.66
N THR A 559 -1.94 20.34 21.81
CA THR A 559 -1.82 19.89 20.42
C THR A 559 -0.97 20.86 19.60
N LEU A 560 -1.16 22.17 19.77
CA LEU A 560 -0.34 23.21 19.12
C LEU A 560 1.13 23.13 19.55
N ASP A 561 1.40 22.95 20.83
CA ASP A 561 2.75 22.77 21.36
C ASP A 561 3.44 21.53 20.78
N SER A 562 2.70 20.43 20.64
CA SER A 562 3.19 19.21 20.00
C SER A 562 3.54 19.42 18.53
N MET A 563 2.70 20.14 17.78
CA MET A 563 2.95 20.52 16.39
C MET A 563 4.18 21.42 16.26
N LYS A 564 4.31 22.43 17.12
CA LYS A 564 5.49 23.30 17.16
C LYS A 564 6.77 22.51 17.39
N LYS A 565 6.75 21.61 18.37
CA LYS A 565 7.89 20.74 18.67
C LYS A 565 8.26 19.84 17.51
N LEU A 566 7.26 19.28 16.78
CA LEU A 566 7.48 18.49 15.58
C LEU A 566 8.23 19.29 14.51
N VAL A 567 7.82 20.54 14.24
CA VAL A 567 8.50 21.43 13.29
C VAL A 567 9.93 21.71 13.73
N ASP A 568 10.16 21.97 15.03
CA ASP A 568 11.50 22.27 15.56
C ASP A 568 12.45 21.05 15.46
N GLU A 569 11.98 19.87 15.81
CA GLU A 569 12.78 18.64 15.74
C GLU A 569 13.09 18.25 14.27
N ALA A 570 12.14 18.45 13.36
CA ALA A 570 12.39 18.23 11.93
C ALA A 570 13.45 19.21 11.40
N ARG A 571 13.40 20.49 11.77
CA ARG A 571 14.43 21.50 11.45
C ARG A 571 15.79 21.18 12.06
N ALA A 572 15.83 20.62 13.25
CA ALA A 572 17.08 20.22 13.89
C ALA A 572 17.82 19.13 13.07
N ALA A 573 17.09 18.31 12.30
CA ALA A 573 17.67 17.33 11.39
C ALA A 573 17.99 17.91 9.99
N LYS A 574 17.17 18.86 9.49
CA LYS A 574 17.38 19.52 8.20
C LYS A 574 16.96 21.00 8.29
N PRO A 575 17.91 21.94 8.50
CA PRO A 575 17.60 23.34 8.79
C PRO A 575 16.84 24.10 7.70
N ASN A 576 16.96 23.68 6.43
CA ASN A 576 16.30 24.30 5.28
C ASN A 576 15.02 23.58 4.83
N LEU A 577 14.50 22.67 5.66
CA LEU A 577 13.28 21.91 5.38
C LEU A 577 12.07 22.83 5.25
N LYS A 578 11.21 22.56 4.27
CA LYS A 578 9.97 23.28 4.01
C LYS A 578 8.79 22.51 4.62
N PHE A 579 7.75 23.25 5.05
CA PHE A 579 6.60 22.65 5.71
C PHE A 579 5.27 23.19 5.15
N ALA A 580 4.37 22.30 4.76
CA ALA A 580 2.97 22.57 4.54
C ALA A 580 2.19 21.89 5.68
N VAL A 581 1.76 22.68 6.66
CA VAL A 581 1.10 22.19 7.88
C VAL A 581 -0.40 22.44 7.76
N ALA A 582 -1.18 21.38 7.83
CA ALA A 582 -2.63 21.45 7.67
C ALA A 582 -3.34 21.74 9.00
N ASN A 583 -4.42 22.51 8.92
CA ASN A 583 -5.42 22.58 9.98
C ASN A 583 -6.25 21.29 9.99
N VAL A 584 -7.02 21.07 11.06
CA VAL A 584 -7.76 19.82 11.30
C VAL A 584 -9.22 19.98 10.85
N PRO A 585 -9.76 19.10 10.01
CA PRO A 585 -11.16 19.14 9.62
C PRO A 585 -12.07 18.81 10.79
N GLN A 586 -13.31 19.33 10.75
CA GLN A 586 -14.37 18.84 11.61
C GLN A 586 -14.75 17.41 11.19
N ARG A 587 -15.45 16.71 12.09
CA ARG A 587 -16.07 15.43 11.79
C ARG A 587 -17.57 15.50 12.02
N GLU A 588 -18.33 14.55 11.50
CA GLU A 588 -19.71 14.35 11.89
C GLU A 588 -19.81 14.12 13.41
N LYS A 589 -20.82 14.73 14.04
CA LYS A 589 -20.99 14.71 15.50
C LYS A 589 -21.12 13.29 16.03
N ILE A 590 -20.32 12.98 17.05
CA ILE A 590 -20.46 11.76 17.85
C ILE A 590 -21.13 12.11 19.18
N GLY A 591 -22.08 11.29 19.62
CA GLY A 591 -22.70 11.43 20.93
C GLY A 591 -21.66 11.43 22.06
N GLY A 592 -21.80 12.33 23.00
CA GLY A 592 -20.87 12.48 24.12
C GLY A 592 -19.56 13.21 23.81
N ARG A 593 -19.35 13.68 22.55
CA ARG A 593 -18.10 14.33 22.12
C ARG A 593 -18.33 15.74 21.55
N ASP A 594 -19.21 16.53 22.18
CA ASP A 594 -19.43 17.94 21.80
C ASP A 594 -18.16 18.81 22.02
N ASP A 595 -17.25 18.36 22.87
CA ASP A 595 -15.96 19.00 23.12
C ASP A 595 -15.06 19.05 21.87
N LEU A 596 -15.16 18.06 20.96
CA LEU A 596 -14.33 18.00 19.76
C LEU A 596 -14.57 19.21 18.83
N ILE A 597 -15.79 19.62 18.64
CA ILE A 597 -16.14 20.78 17.80
C ILE A 597 -15.41 22.03 18.30
N THR A 598 -15.47 22.27 19.62
CA THR A 598 -14.85 23.43 20.26
C THR A 598 -13.33 23.35 20.22
N LYS A 599 -12.75 22.17 20.55
CA LYS A 599 -11.30 21.95 20.55
C LYS A 599 -10.71 22.12 19.15
N THR A 600 -11.32 21.51 18.13
CA THR A 600 -10.89 21.62 16.74
C THR A 600 -10.92 23.07 16.26
N THR A 601 -11.99 23.81 16.53
CA THR A 601 -12.10 25.23 16.19
C THR A 601 -11.03 26.09 16.86
N ALA A 602 -10.79 25.85 18.16
CA ALA A 602 -9.77 26.57 18.93
C ALA A 602 -8.36 26.26 18.44
N TYR A 603 -8.06 24.99 18.14
CA TYR A 603 -6.78 24.58 17.56
C TYR A 603 -6.52 25.23 16.19
N ASN A 604 -7.48 25.15 15.28
CA ASN A 604 -7.33 25.71 13.94
C ASN A 604 -7.07 27.22 13.98
N LYS A 605 -7.77 27.94 14.84
CA LYS A 605 -7.52 29.38 15.07
C LYS A 605 -6.10 29.61 15.58
N ALA A 606 -5.68 28.88 16.62
CA ALA A 606 -4.37 29.03 17.21
C ALA A 606 -3.23 28.65 16.25
N LEU A 607 -3.43 27.61 15.43
CA LEU A 607 -2.48 27.21 14.40
C LEU A 607 -2.32 28.30 13.31
N ALA A 608 -3.42 28.87 12.84
CA ALA A 608 -3.39 29.94 11.83
C ALA A 608 -2.60 31.19 12.34
N GLU A 609 -2.73 31.50 13.62
CA GLU A 609 -1.96 32.58 14.27
C GLU A 609 -0.48 32.20 14.50
N ALA A 610 -0.16 30.93 14.69
CA ALA A 610 1.15 30.44 15.03
C ALA A 610 2.07 30.24 13.82
N VAL A 611 1.52 29.68 12.71
CA VAL A 611 2.30 29.32 11.51
C VAL A 611 3.11 30.49 10.92
N PRO A 612 2.60 31.73 10.83
CA PRO A 612 3.39 32.87 10.39
C PRO A 612 4.63 33.15 11.27
N ARG A 613 4.54 32.85 12.57
CA ARG A 613 5.67 33.02 13.52
C ARG A 613 6.71 31.89 13.40
N TRP A 614 6.32 30.73 12.87
CA TRP A 614 7.22 29.60 12.63
C TRP A 614 7.97 29.71 11.29
N HIS A 615 7.47 30.56 10.39
CA HIS A 615 8.01 30.76 9.05
C HIS A 615 9.39 31.46 9.09
N SER A 616 10.30 31.02 8.23
CA SER A 616 11.52 31.76 7.88
C SER A 616 11.79 31.62 6.38
N SER A 617 12.60 32.52 5.81
CA SER A 617 12.98 32.46 4.39
C SER A 617 13.76 31.21 4.03
N SER A 618 14.62 30.73 4.94
CA SER A 618 15.43 29.52 4.75
C SER A 618 14.65 28.23 5.01
N SER A 619 13.58 28.28 5.81
CA SER A 619 12.74 27.13 6.16
C SER A 619 11.28 27.57 6.24
N PRO A 620 10.61 27.71 5.10
CA PRO A 620 9.23 28.17 5.03
C PRO A 620 8.26 27.20 5.70
N VAL A 621 7.34 27.75 6.51
CA VAL A 621 6.16 27.01 7.02
C VAL A 621 4.93 27.71 6.49
N LYS A 622 4.05 26.94 5.86
CA LYS A 622 2.79 27.44 5.27
C LYS A 622 1.62 26.65 5.79
N LEU A 623 0.51 27.34 6.03
CA LEU A 623 -0.74 26.72 6.46
C LEU A 623 -1.48 26.15 5.26
N VAL A 624 -1.94 24.91 5.39
CA VAL A 624 -2.87 24.28 4.45
C VAL A 624 -4.27 24.34 5.04
N ASP A 625 -5.19 24.95 4.33
CA ASP A 625 -6.60 24.99 4.75
C ASP A 625 -7.33 23.70 4.36
N TRP A 626 -6.97 22.61 5.06
CA TRP A 626 -7.65 21.32 4.89
C TRP A 626 -9.08 21.38 5.40
N ALA A 627 -9.31 22.00 6.57
CA ALA A 627 -10.63 22.12 7.17
C ALA A 627 -11.63 22.86 6.29
N GLY A 628 -11.17 23.90 5.57
CA GLY A 628 -12.03 24.65 4.65
C GLY A 628 -12.28 23.95 3.31
N ALA A 629 -11.36 23.09 2.88
CA ALA A 629 -11.48 22.37 1.62
C ALA A 629 -12.25 21.04 1.72
N TYR A 630 -12.28 20.43 2.90
CA TYR A 630 -12.87 19.12 3.15
C TYR A 630 -14.33 19.26 3.55
N ASP A 631 -15.26 18.77 2.72
CA ASP A 631 -16.70 18.88 2.94
C ASP A 631 -17.16 17.97 4.09
N CYS A 632 -16.82 18.40 5.31
CA CYS A 632 -17.14 17.71 6.55
C CYS A 632 -17.44 18.72 7.68
N ALA A 633 -18.62 18.61 8.23
CA ALA A 633 -19.10 19.43 9.32
C ALA A 633 -19.78 18.56 10.38
N PRO A 634 -20.00 19.07 11.61
CA PRO A 634 -20.68 18.31 12.65
C PRO A 634 -22.09 17.82 12.30
N ALA A 635 -22.78 18.49 11.37
CA ALA A 635 -24.11 18.10 10.92
C ALA A 635 -24.10 17.02 9.83
N SER A 636 -23.07 16.96 9.01
CA SER A 636 -22.95 16.03 7.88
C SER A 636 -21.52 16.03 7.34
N CYS A 637 -21.05 14.89 6.84
CA CYS A 637 -19.71 14.75 6.28
C CYS A 637 -19.74 14.01 4.92
N PRO A 638 -20.20 14.68 3.83
CA PRO A 638 -20.31 14.06 2.50
C PRO A 638 -18.97 13.56 1.92
N ALA A 639 -17.87 14.17 2.33
CA ALA A 639 -16.52 13.80 1.90
C ALA A 639 -15.95 12.53 2.58
N ALA A 640 -16.68 11.96 3.55
CA ALA A 640 -16.22 10.81 4.33
C ALA A 640 -17.10 9.57 4.13
N TYR A 641 -16.53 8.38 4.40
CA TYR A 641 -17.29 7.13 4.40
C TYR A 641 -17.83 6.73 5.80
N ASP A 642 -17.29 7.31 6.87
CA ASP A 642 -17.67 7.03 8.26
C ASP A 642 -17.86 8.29 9.12
N GLY A 643 -18.07 9.43 8.46
CA GLY A 643 -18.20 10.73 9.12
C GLY A 643 -16.88 11.40 9.50
N LEU A 644 -15.72 10.84 9.10
CA LEU A 644 -14.37 11.40 9.29
C LEU A 644 -13.44 11.07 8.14
N HIS A 645 -13.23 9.77 7.86
CA HIS A 645 -12.22 9.29 6.93
C HIS A 645 -12.64 9.50 5.47
N PRO A 646 -11.73 9.96 4.59
CA PRO A 646 -12.09 10.41 3.26
C PRO A 646 -12.62 9.28 2.38
N ASN A 647 -13.71 9.53 1.69
CA ASN A 647 -14.13 8.78 0.51
C ASN A 647 -13.40 9.31 -0.74
N ALA A 648 -13.72 8.78 -1.92
CA ALA A 648 -13.05 9.17 -3.16
C ALA A 648 -13.10 10.69 -3.47
N VAL A 649 -14.17 11.39 -3.10
CA VAL A 649 -14.27 12.86 -3.26
C VAL A 649 -13.41 13.56 -2.21
N GLY A 650 -13.46 13.11 -0.98
CA GLY A 650 -12.63 13.63 0.11
C GLY A 650 -11.14 13.52 -0.17
N GLU A 651 -10.69 12.43 -0.81
CA GLU A 651 -9.29 12.29 -1.26
C GLU A 651 -8.87 13.44 -2.19
N TYR A 652 -9.70 13.79 -3.18
CA TYR A 652 -9.45 14.92 -4.09
C TYR A 652 -9.47 16.27 -3.36
N GLN A 653 -10.37 16.46 -2.41
CA GLN A 653 -10.48 17.70 -1.65
C GLN A 653 -9.22 17.93 -0.81
N ILE A 654 -8.72 16.90 -0.13
CA ILE A 654 -7.48 16.98 0.65
C ILE A 654 -6.28 17.24 -0.26
N ALA A 655 -6.15 16.50 -1.37
CA ALA A 655 -5.09 16.71 -2.35
C ALA A 655 -5.17 18.14 -2.93
N GLY A 656 -6.38 18.64 -3.16
CA GLY A 656 -6.66 20.00 -3.61
C GLY A 656 -6.16 21.06 -2.62
N ALA A 657 -6.38 20.86 -1.32
CA ALA A 657 -5.91 21.76 -0.27
C ALA A 657 -4.38 21.86 -0.25
N PHE A 658 -3.71 20.69 -0.21
CA PHE A 658 -2.25 20.65 -0.24
C PHE A 658 -1.69 21.22 -1.55
N GLY A 659 -2.16 20.75 -2.71
CA GLY A 659 -1.67 21.20 -4.01
C GLY A 659 -1.90 22.70 -4.26
N SER A 660 -3.03 23.26 -3.81
CA SER A 660 -3.28 24.70 -3.87
C SER A 660 -2.29 25.51 -3.04
N THR A 661 -1.96 25.02 -1.84
CA THR A 661 -0.92 25.64 -1.00
C THR A 661 0.47 25.50 -1.63
N LEU A 662 0.80 24.33 -2.20
CA LEU A 662 2.06 24.11 -2.91
C LEU A 662 2.21 25.05 -4.11
N HIS A 663 1.13 25.23 -4.88
CA HIS A 663 1.12 26.16 -6.00
C HIS A 663 1.27 27.63 -5.55
N LYS A 664 0.43 28.10 -4.63
CA LYS A 664 0.38 29.51 -4.23
C LYS A 664 1.58 29.93 -3.38
N GLU A 665 1.98 29.12 -2.41
CA GLU A 665 2.91 29.49 -1.35
C GLU A 665 4.34 29.02 -1.59
N PHE A 666 4.52 27.99 -2.41
CA PHE A 666 5.84 27.43 -2.72
C PHE A 666 6.22 27.57 -4.19
N GLY A 667 5.31 28.08 -5.06
CA GLY A 667 5.55 28.20 -6.49
C GLY A 667 5.73 26.86 -7.20
N ILE A 668 5.07 25.80 -6.70
CA ILE A 668 5.15 24.46 -7.26
C ILE A 668 3.98 24.21 -8.18
N GLY A 669 4.27 23.85 -9.44
CA GLY A 669 3.25 23.66 -10.48
C GLY A 669 2.79 24.95 -11.16
N SER A 670 2.28 24.81 -12.38
CA SER A 670 1.75 25.94 -13.18
C SER A 670 0.30 26.30 -12.83
N ALA A 671 -0.44 25.35 -12.23
CA ALA A 671 -1.83 25.53 -11.79
C ALA A 671 -2.11 24.70 -10.53
N ALA A 672 -3.06 25.16 -9.72
CA ALA A 672 -3.59 24.39 -8.60
C ALA A 672 -4.36 23.14 -9.09
N PRO A 673 -4.48 22.08 -8.27
CA PRO A 673 -5.28 20.90 -8.63
C PRO A 673 -6.75 21.26 -8.86
N SER A 674 -7.37 20.62 -9.86
CA SER A 674 -8.81 20.63 -9.96
C SER A 674 -9.43 19.62 -9.01
N VAL A 675 -10.49 19.99 -8.30
CA VAL A 675 -11.20 19.11 -7.36
C VAL A 675 -12.53 18.71 -8.02
N PRO A 676 -12.70 17.44 -8.41
CA PRO A 676 -13.95 16.97 -9.00
C PRO A 676 -15.06 16.88 -7.93
N THR A 677 -16.30 17.07 -8.34
CA THR A 677 -17.48 16.95 -7.46
C THR A 677 -17.91 15.50 -7.25
N THR A 678 -17.39 14.56 -8.03
CA THR A 678 -17.65 13.12 -7.94
C THR A 678 -16.35 12.36 -8.00
N GLY A 679 -16.29 11.22 -7.34
CA GLY A 679 -15.14 10.32 -7.37
C GLY A 679 -15.52 8.93 -7.91
N PRO A 680 -14.54 8.07 -8.23
CA PRO A 680 -14.82 6.71 -8.65
C PRO A 680 -15.56 5.94 -7.55
N ALA A 681 -16.65 5.26 -7.92
CA ALA A 681 -17.42 4.47 -6.98
C ALA A 681 -16.59 3.29 -6.47
N ARG A 682 -16.55 3.12 -5.16
CA ARG A 682 -15.94 1.95 -4.54
C ARG A 682 -16.97 0.81 -4.54
N THR A 683 -16.61 -0.33 -5.10
CA THR A 683 -17.45 -1.53 -5.13
C THR A 683 -16.80 -2.63 -4.31
N ALA A 684 -17.55 -3.18 -3.36
CA ALA A 684 -17.14 -4.34 -2.59
C ALA A 684 -17.90 -5.58 -3.07
N GLY A 685 -17.21 -6.71 -3.23
CA GLY A 685 -17.83 -7.99 -3.54
C GLY A 685 -18.62 -8.56 -2.36
N THR A 686 -19.53 -9.49 -2.62
CA THR A 686 -20.21 -10.23 -1.54
C THR A 686 -19.22 -11.15 -0.83
N PRO A 687 -19.19 -11.18 0.53
CA PRO A 687 -18.28 -12.05 1.28
C PRO A 687 -18.50 -13.53 0.94
N GLY A 688 -17.40 -14.23 0.64
CA GLY A 688 -17.36 -15.66 0.40
C GLY A 688 -17.11 -16.47 1.67
N ASN A 689 -17.35 -17.79 1.61
CA ASN A 689 -17.07 -18.76 2.68
C ASN A 689 -17.62 -18.36 4.06
N VAL A 690 -18.81 -17.75 4.09
CA VAL A 690 -19.48 -17.40 5.34
C VAL A 690 -19.83 -18.67 6.11
N LYS A 691 -19.38 -18.76 7.36
CA LYS A 691 -19.60 -19.91 8.25
C LYS A 691 -20.05 -19.43 9.62
N ALA A 692 -21.09 -20.03 10.16
CA ALA A 692 -21.47 -19.89 11.55
C ALA A 692 -21.10 -21.18 12.31
N THR A 693 -20.42 -21.05 13.43
CA THR A 693 -19.91 -22.18 14.22
C THR A 693 -20.21 -21.96 15.69
N SER A 694 -20.66 -23.02 16.38
CA SER A 694 -20.78 -23.01 17.84
C SER A 694 -19.39 -22.83 18.48
N ALA A 695 -19.31 -21.96 19.46
CA ALA A 695 -18.09 -21.67 20.22
C ALA A 695 -18.39 -21.64 21.74
N ASP A 696 -17.36 -21.78 22.58
CA ASP A 696 -17.52 -21.74 24.02
C ASP A 696 -18.05 -20.39 24.55
N SER A 697 -17.88 -19.30 23.76
CA SER A 697 -18.45 -17.97 24.06
C SER A 697 -19.87 -17.77 23.53
N GLY A 698 -20.37 -18.68 22.66
CA GLY A 698 -21.65 -18.56 21.97
C GLY A 698 -21.59 -19.02 20.52
N ILE A 699 -21.71 -18.13 19.54
CA ILE A 699 -21.61 -18.44 18.10
C ILE A 699 -20.58 -17.49 17.48
N VAL A 700 -19.71 -18.05 16.66
CA VAL A 700 -18.73 -17.31 15.87
C VAL A 700 -19.12 -17.38 14.39
N VAL A 701 -19.18 -16.24 13.74
CA VAL A 701 -19.39 -16.14 12.28
C VAL A 701 -18.11 -15.60 11.66
N THR A 702 -17.59 -16.28 10.64
CA THR A 702 -16.38 -15.90 9.91
C THR A 702 -16.64 -15.94 8.41
N TRP A 703 -15.87 -15.17 7.65
CA TRP A 703 -15.94 -15.10 6.19
C TRP A 703 -14.58 -14.70 5.61
N ASP A 704 -14.43 -14.82 4.29
CA ASP A 704 -13.25 -14.34 3.59
C ASP A 704 -13.24 -12.80 3.57
N GLN A 705 -12.05 -12.21 3.77
CA GLN A 705 -11.88 -10.76 3.63
C GLN A 705 -12.17 -10.33 2.19
N VAL A 706 -12.92 -9.26 2.04
CA VAL A 706 -13.25 -8.65 0.75
C VAL A 706 -12.34 -7.45 0.54
N PHE A 707 -11.48 -7.52 -0.47
CA PHE A 707 -10.58 -6.42 -0.80
C PHE A 707 -11.36 -5.10 -0.96
N GLY A 708 -10.88 -4.06 -0.30
CA GLY A 708 -11.47 -2.73 -0.39
C GLY A 708 -12.75 -2.52 0.43
N ALA A 709 -13.20 -3.50 1.21
CA ALA A 709 -14.31 -3.26 2.14
C ALA A 709 -13.86 -2.40 3.32
N TYR A 710 -14.60 -1.36 3.66
CA TYR A 710 -14.37 -0.54 4.87
C TYR A 710 -14.77 -1.25 6.18
N GLY A 711 -15.48 -2.35 6.05
CA GLY A 711 -16.00 -3.18 7.11
C GLY A 711 -17.11 -4.07 6.56
N TYR A 712 -17.92 -4.58 7.46
CA TYR A 712 -19.00 -5.49 7.12
C TYR A 712 -20.24 -5.17 7.94
N GLU A 713 -21.40 -5.43 7.36
CA GLU A 713 -22.64 -5.53 8.10
C GLU A 713 -23.01 -7.01 8.26
N VAL A 714 -23.31 -7.38 9.50
CA VAL A 714 -23.78 -8.71 9.85
C VAL A 714 -25.20 -8.59 10.34
N ARG A 715 -26.15 -9.23 9.69
CA ARG A 715 -27.49 -9.36 10.23
C ARG A 715 -27.70 -10.73 10.82
N SER A 716 -28.37 -10.75 11.95
CA SER A 716 -28.65 -11.97 12.73
C SER A 716 -30.09 -12.01 13.21
N ARG A 717 -30.60 -13.21 13.39
CA ARG A 717 -31.89 -13.44 14.03
C ARG A 717 -31.93 -14.81 14.71
N LEU A 718 -32.82 -14.95 15.70
CA LEU A 718 -33.16 -16.26 16.23
C LEU A 718 -33.93 -17.04 15.17
N ALA A 719 -33.56 -18.27 14.91
CA ALA A 719 -34.18 -19.09 13.87
C ALA A 719 -35.70 -19.25 14.12
N GLY A 720 -36.48 -18.96 13.09
CA GLY A 720 -37.94 -18.99 13.15
C GLY A 720 -38.60 -17.63 13.47
N LEU A 721 -37.84 -16.62 13.84
CA LEU A 721 -38.35 -15.23 13.97
C LEU A 721 -38.22 -14.47 12.65
N PRO A 722 -39.15 -13.54 12.32
CA PRO A 722 -39.14 -12.83 11.05
C PRO A 722 -38.08 -11.73 11.00
N ASP A 723 -37.78 -11.06 12.12
CA ASP A 723 -37.03 -9.82 12.15
C ASP A 723 -35.52 -10.02 12.24
N TRP A 724 -34.78 -9.33 11.39
CA TRP A 724 -33.33 -9.28 11.40
C TRP A 724 -32.81 -8.07 12.19
N SER A 725 -31.84 -8.32 13.04
CA SER A 725 -31.05 -7.27 13.67
C SER A 725 -29.71 -7.13 12.93
N THR A 726 -29.28 -5.90 12.65
CA THR A 726 -28.02 -5.64 11.93
C THR A 726 -27.00 -4.98 12.85
N ALA A 727 -25.75 -5.48 12.79
CA ALA A 727 -24.60 -4.94 13.50
C ALA A 727 -23.43 -4.72 12.52
N ARG A 728 -22.53 -3.81 12.84
CA ARG A 728 -21.30 -3.55 12.07
C ARG A 728 -20.14 -4.37 12.63
N SER A 729 -19.29 -4.91 11.74
CA SER A 729 -18.00 -5.51 12.07
C SER A 729 -16.88 -4.84 11.25
N ILE A 730 -15.75 -4.53 11.90
CA ILE A 730 -14.59 -3.91 11.23
C ILE A 730 -13.68 -4.92 10.53
N GLY A 731 -13.88 -6.21 10.79
CA GLY A 731 -13.10 -7.30 10.18
C GLY A 731 -13.97 -8.50 9.87
N ASN A 732 -13.37 -9.59 9.45
CA ASN A 732 -14.03 -10.78 8.91
C ASN A 732 -14.47 -11.79 9.99
N ARG A 733 -14.87 -11.30 11.15
CA ARG A 733 -15.39 -12.08 12.28
C ARG A 733 -16.48 -11.32 13.01
N PHE A 734 -17.51 -12.05 13.44
CA PHE A 734 -18.57 -11.55 14.31
C PHE A 734 -18.89 -12.61 15.37
N ASP A 735 -18.89 -12.18 16.62
CA ASP A 735 -19.18 -13.04 17.76
C ASP A 735 -20.56 -12.70 18.33
N THR A 736 -21.47 -13.68 18.32
CA THR A 736 -22.74 -13.59 19.05
C THR A 736 -22.54 -14.22 20.41
N THR A 737 -22.28 -13.35 21.39
CA THR A 737 -22.20 -13.68 22.82
C THR A 737 -23.57 -13.45 23.48
N TRP A 738 -23.71 -13.73 24.76
CA TRP A 738 -24.95 -13.50 25.52
C TRP A 738 -26.15 -14.28 24.98
N VAL A 739 -25.92 -15.49 24.53
CA VAL A 739 -26.93 -16.39 24.00
C VAL A 739 -27.17 -17.55 24.97
N ALA A 740 -28.40 -18.02 25.05
CA ALA A 740 -28.76 -19.19 25.85
C ALA A 740 -28.38 -20.51 25.14
N ASP A 741 -28.05 -21.54 25.92
CA ASP A 741 -27.78 -22.88 25.40
C ASP A 741 -28.97 -23.43 24.58
N GLY A 742 -28.66 -24.02 23.44
CA GLY A 742 -29.65 -24.57 22.52
C GLY A 742 -30.30 -23.56 21.58
N GLN A 743 -30.09 -22.26 21.73
CA GLN A 743 -30.63 -21.27 20.77
C GLN A 743 -29.97 -21.41 19.39
N LYS A 744 -30.78 -21.59 18.35
CA LYS A 744 -30.32 -21.59 16.96
C LYS A 744 -30.46 -20.19 16.37
N TRP A 745 -29.34 -19.66 15.81
CA TRP A 745 -29.26 -18.34 15.18
C TRP A 745 -28.96 -18.45 13.69
N GLU A 746 -29.47 -17.52 12.92
CA GLU A 746 -29.26 -17.37 11.48
C GLU A 746 -28.53 -16.07 11.22
N TYR A 747 -27.62 -16.09 10.21
CA TYR A 747 -26.76 -14.97 9.86
C TYR A 747 -26.66 -14.76 8.37
N GLN A 748 -26.48 -13.50 7.98
CA GLN A 748 -26.03 -13.10 6.66
C GLN A 748 -25.02 -11.97 6.82
N VAL A 749 -24.07 -11.89 5.88
CA VAL A 749 -23.00 -10.88 5.90
C VAL A 749 -22.95 -10.16 4.56
N ARG A 750 -22.71 -8.85 4.57
CA ARG A 750 -22.38 -8.08 3.38
C ARG A 750 -21.21 -7.15 3.66
N ALA A 751 -20.45 -6.85 2.62
CA ALA A 751 -19.32 -5.91 2.70
C ALA A 751 -19.82 -4.46 2.57
N ASP A 752 -19.25 -3.58 3.37
CA ASP A 752 -19.46 -2.14 3.34
C ASP A 752 -18.47 -1.50 2.34
N GLY A 753 -18.96 -0.98 1.24
CA GLY A 753 -18.20 -0.24 0.24
C GLY A 753 -18.26 1.27 0.41
N GLY A 754 -18.76 1.77 1.55
CA GLY A 754 -19.00 3.19 1.79
C GLY A 754 -20.32 3.67 1.18
N ALA A 755 -20.30 4.17 -0.05
CA ALA A 755 -21.51 4.65 -0.72
C ALA A 755 -22.48 3.52 -1.10
N THR A 756 -21.99 2.30 -1.34
CA THR A 756 -22.78 1.15 -1.74
C THR A 756 -22.31 -0.11 -1.03
N ASN A 757 -23.25 -0.86 -0.47
CA ASN A 757 -22.98 -2.16 0.14
C ASN A 757 -23.09 -3.28 -0.91
N SER A 758 -22.38 -4.40 -0.68
CA SER A 758 -22.55 -5.60 -1.48
C SER A 758 -23.93 -6.24 -1.25
N ALA A 759 -24.28 -7.20 -2.07
CA ALA A 759 -25.40 -8.10 -1.75
C ALA A 759 -25.14 -8.87 -0.44
N TRP A 760 -26.21 -9.30 0.22
CA TRP A 760 -26.12 -10.20 1.37
C TRP A 760 -25.64 -11.59 0.94
N SER A 761 -24.82 -12.23 1.76
CA SER A 761 -24.46 -13.64 1.59
C SER A 761 -25.67 -14.56 1.71
N SER A 762 -25.50 -15.83 1.34
CA SER A 762 -26.45 -16.88 1.71
C SER A 762 -26.56 -16.98 3.24
N THR A 763 -27.75 -17.40 3.72
CA THR A 763 -27.99 -17.60 5.15
C THR A 763 -27.21 -18.81 5.66
N VAL A 764 -26.48 -18.60 6.77
CA VAL A 764 -25.81 -19.64 7.54
C VAL A 764 -26.41 -19.72 8.94
N SER A 765 -26.29 -20.84 9.63
CA SER A 765 -26.84 -20.98 10.99
C SER A 765 -25.96 -21.84 11.89
N ALA A 766 -26.05 -21.60 13.19
CA ALA A 766 -25.43 -22.42 14.23
C ALA A 766 -26.29 -22.44 15.48
N THR A 767 -26.12 -23.49 16.31
CA THR A 767 -26.76 -23.60 17.62
C THR A 767 -25.77 -23.24 18.70
N ALA A 768 -26.11 -22.29 19.57
CA ALA A 768 -25.27 -21.83 20.69
C ALA A 768 -25.09 -22.95 21.72
N ARG A 769 -23.87 -23.08 22.24
CA ARG A 769 -23.50 -23.97 23.34
C ARG A 769 -22.45 -23.30 24.23
N PRO A 770 -22.85 -22.19 24.90
CA PRO A 770 -21.92 -21.40 25.69
C PRO A 770 -21.46 -22.18 26.93
N LYS A 771 -20.17 -22.03 27.25
CA LYS A 771 -19.57 -22.46 28.53
C LYS A 771 -19.16 -21.27 29.38
N THR A 772 -19.76 -20.12 29.12
CA THR A 772 -19.56 -18.91 29.94
C THR A 772 -20.24 -19.06 31.28
N ALA A 773 -19.65 -18.43 32.31
CA ALA A 773 -20.18 -18.52 33.68
C ALA A 773 -21.53 -17.81 33.80
N ALA A 774 -22.40 -18.36 34.63
CA ALA A 774 -23.67 -17.70 34.95
C ALA A 774 -23.47 -16.30 35.55
N GLY A 775 -24.42 -15.40 35.26
CA GLY A 775 -24.34 -13.99 35.65
C GLY A 775 -24.44 -13.77 37.16
N PRO A 776 -23.98 -12.64 37.70
CA PRO A 776 -24.15 -12.25 39.09
C PRO A 776 -25.61 -12.07 39.48
N VAL A 777 -25.91 -12.18 40.76
CA VAL A 777 -27.24 -11.98 41.35
C VAL A 777 -27.19 -10.86 42.36
N GLY A 778 -28.35 -10.37 42.82
CA GLY A 778 -28.43 -9.38 43.91
C GLY A 778 -27.74 -8.05 43.57
N ILE A 779 -27.99 -7.55 42.36
CA ILE A 779 -27.36 -6.30 41.87
C ILE A 779 -27.83 -5.09 42.64
N VAL A 780 -26.91 -4.28 43.12
CA VAL A 780 -27.18 -3.02 43.84
C VAL A 780 -26.43 -1.87 43.17
N THR A 781 -27.17 -0.83 42.80
CA THR A 781 -26.64 0.43 42.25
C THR A 781 -26.95 1.57 43.22
N ARG A 782 -25.97 2.40 43.54
CA ARG A 782 -26.17 3.59 44.43
C ARG A 782 -25.53 4.81 43.75
N PRO A 783 -26.29 5.92 43.61
CA PRO A 783 -25.71 7.15 43.07
C PRO A 783 -24.72 7.76 44.06
N THR A 784 -23.65 8.37 43.57
CA THR A 784 -22.77 9.28 44.29
C THR A 784 -22.76 10.64 43.56
N ALA A 785 -22.03 11.62 44.05
CA ALA A 785 -22.03 12.96 43.50
C ALA A 785 -21.58 12.99 42.00
N THR A 786 -20.59 12.18 41.65
CA THR A 786 -19.95 12.15 40.32
C THR A 786 -19.90 10.75 39.72
N GLY A 787 -20.56 9.76 40.34
CA GLY A 787 -20.45 8.38 39.91
C GLY A 787 -21.52 7.46 40.47
N ILE A 788 -21.23 6.16 40.46
CA ILE A 788 -22.14 5.10 40.93
C ILE A 788 -21.32 4.04 41.67
N ASP A 789 -21.75 3.73 42.92
CA ASP A 789 -21.33 2.52 43.62
C ASP A 789 -22.15 1.34 43.10
N PHE A 790 -21.47 0.31 42.58
CA PHE A 790 -22.07 -0.86 41.97
C PHE A 790 -21.57 -2.13 42.65
N ALA A 791 -22.48 -2.95 43.17
CA ALA A 791 -22.17 -4.17 43.89
C ALA A 791 -23.11 -5.31 43.50
N TRP A 792 -22.66 -6.56 43.67
CA TRP A 792 -23.42 -7.74 43.32
C TRP A 792 -23.10 -8.94 44.23
N GLY A 793 -24.01 -9.89 44.25
CA GLY A 793 -23.85 -11.15 44.95
C GLY A 793 -23.03 -12.17 44.19
N THR A 794 -22.62 -13.23 44.88
CA THR A 794 -21.87 -14.32 44.24
C THR A 794 -22.72 -15.03 43.19
N PRO A 795 -22.23 -15.17 41.94
CA PRO A 795 -22.92 -15.93 40.91
C PRO A 795 -23.12 -17.39 41.34
N THR A 796 -24.25 -17.95 40.96
CA THR A 796 -24.58 -19.37 41.18
C THR A 796 -25.05 -19.99 39.84
N GLY A 797 -24.61 -21.18 39.56
CA GLY A 797 -24.97 -21.87 38.29
C GLY A 797 -23.78 -22.45 37.53
N PRO A 798 -23.96 -22.77 36.24
CA PRO A 798 -22.90 -23.41 35.47
C PRO A 798 -21.64 -22.54 35.37
N TYR A 799 -20.46 -23.17 35.37
CA TYR A 799 -19.13 -22.61 35.13
C TYR A 799 -18.69 -21.44 36.05
N THR A 800 -19.40 -21.21 37.19
CA THR A 800 -19.09 -20.13 38.13
C THR A 800 -17.82 -20.36 38.97
N ASP A 801 -17.36 -21.59 39.04
CA ASP A 801 -16.08 -22.00 39.64
C ASP A 801 -14.84 -21.52 38.89
N SER A 802 -15.02 -21.13 37.63
CA SER A 802 -13.94 -20.74 36.71
C SER A 802 -13.89 -19.22 36.39
N ILE A 803 -14.58 -18.38 37.15
CA ILE A 803 -14.60 -16.93 36.99
C ILE A 803 -13.22 -16.34 37.30
N ASP A 804 -12.65 -15.61 36.34
CA ASP A 804 -11.39 -14.84 36.49
C ASP A 804 -11.68 -13.40 36.99
N ARG A 805 -12.68 -12.76 36.36
CA ARG A 805 -13.04 -11.37 36.63
C ARG A 805 -14.51 -11.07 36.31
N TYR A 806 -14.92 -9.87 36.66
CA TYR A 806 -16.19 -9.28 36.29
C TYR A 806 -15.96 -8.10 35.33
N GLY A 807 -16.82 -7.92 34.34
CA GLY A 807 -16.85 -6.75 33.47
C GLY A 807 -18.04 -5.88 33.81
N VAL A 808 -17.81 -4.66 34.28
CA VAL A 808 -18.86 -3.67 34.53
C VAL A 808 -19.02 -2.80 33.30
N ILE A 809 -20.23 -2.71 32.81
CA ILE A 809 -20.63 -2.00 31.59
C ILE A 809 -21.51 -0.82 32.01
N ALA A 810 -21.17 0.39 31.58
CA ALA A 810 -21.93 1.60 31.84
C ALA A 810 -22.40 2.26 30.56
N TYR A 811 -23.65 2.71 30.53
CA TYR A 811 -24.25 3.39 29.39
C TYR A 811 -25.04 4.63 29.81
N ASP A 812 -24.69 5.80 29.25
CA ASP A 812 -25.41 7.06 29.46
C ASP A 812 -26.67 7.07 28.58
N ARG A 813 -27.87 7.00 29.22
CA ARG A 813 -29.16 6.96 28.51
C ARG A 813 -29.61 8.33 28.01
N ASP A 814 -29.07 9.40 28.53
CA ASP A 814 -29.46 10.78 28.19
C ASP A 814 -28.55 11.41 27.14
N THR A 815 -27.51 10.68 26.69
CA THR A 815 -26.65 11.10 25.59
C THR A 815 -26.84 10.14 24.41
N PRO A 816 -27.60 10.53 23.37
CA PRO A 816 -27.76 9.68 22.17
C PRO A 816 -26.42 9.37 21.53
N GLY A 817 -26.17 8.09 21.20
CA GLY A 817 -24.96 7.65 20.60
C GLY A 817 -23.71 7.65 21.50
N ALA A 818 -23.90 7.75 22.82
CA ALA A 818 -22.80 7.63 23.78
C ALA A 818 -22.08 6.27 23.63
N PHE A 819 -20.77 6.27 23.86
CA PHE A 819 -20.00 5.04 23.91
C PHE A 819 -20.35 4.23 25.16
N VAL A 820 -20.28 2.90 25.00
CA VAL A 820 -20.40 1.98 26.14
C VAL A 820 -19.03 1.88 26.80
N GLU A 821 -18.98 2.25 28.09
CA GLU A 821 -17.75 2.12 28.87
C GLU A 821 -17.73 0.77 29.58
N THR A 822 -16.56 0.11 29.59
CA THR A 822 -16.39 -1.20 30.23
C THR A 822 -15.11 -1.24 31.06
N VAL A 823 -15.23 -1.65 32.33
CA VAL A 823 -14.13 -1.77 33.28
C VAL A 823 -14.13 -3.14 33.94
N GLY A 824 -12.98 -3.79 34.04
CA GLY A 824 -12.81 -5.07 34.72
C GLY A 824 -12.52 -4.92 36.20
N THR A 825 -13.00 -5.88 37.01
CA THR A 825 -12.63 -6.01 38.43
C THR A 825 -12.66 -7.47 38.88
N ARG A 826 -11.83 -7.83 39.82
CA ARG A 826 -11.92 -9.13 40.53
C ARG A 826 -12.80 -9.09 41.80
N ASN A 827 -13.16 -7.90 42.23
CA ASN A 827 -14.05 -7.69 43.38
C ASN A 827 -15.52 -7.79 42.94
N LYS A 828 -16.40 -8.07 43.90
CA LYS A 828 -17.87 -8.07 43.70
C LYS A 828 -18.49 -6.68 43.94
N ALA A 829 -17.68 -5.64 43.80
CA ALA A 829 -18.08 -4.25 43.84
C ALA A 829 -17.11 -3.39 43.05
N LEU A 830 -17.61 -2.27 42.51
CA LEU A 830 -16.83 -1.28 41.78
C LEU A 830 -17.43 0.10 42.02
N HIS A 831 -16.59 1.10 42.27
CA HIS A 831 -16.96 2.51 42.12
C HIS A 831 -16.66 2.97 40.71
N PHE A 832 -17.68 3.41 39.98
CA PHE A 832 -17.59 3.94 38.61
C PHE A 832 -17.69 5.46 38.71
N ASP A 833 -16.60 6.17 38.52
CA ASP A 833 -16.51 7.63 38.72
C ASP A 833 -16.42 8.39 37.37
N GLY A 834 -16.46 9.73 37.44
CA GLY A 834 -16.34 10.59 36.25
C GLY A 834 -17.60 10.65 35.37
N LEU A 835 -18.74 10.21 35.91
CA LEU A 835 -20.03 10.27 35.22
C LEU A 835 -20.65 11.65 35.32
N LYS A 836 -21.51 12.01 34.37
CA LYS A 836 -22.17 13.34 34.33
C LYS A 836 -23.30 13.44 35.33
N PRO A 837 -23.23 14.36 36.32
CA PRO A 837 -24.33 14.60 37.25
C PRO A 837 -25.63 15.00 36.52
N GLY A 838 -26.74 14.49 36.97
CA GLY A 838 -28.07 14.71 36.39
C GLY A 838 -28.44 13.78 35.23
N HIS A 839 -27.47 13.01 34.66
CA HIS A 839 -27.74 12.04 33.62
C HIS A 839 -28.15 10.68 34.19
N ARG A 840 -29.01 9.95 33.46
CA ARG A 840 -29.44 8.59 33.77
C ARG A 840 -28.45 7.58 33.17
N TYR A 841 -27.92 6.73 34.01
CA TYR A 841 -27.05 5.63 33.58
C TYR A 841 -27.70 4.29 33.87
N THR A 842 -27.44 3.34 32.96
CA THR A 842 -27.65 1.91 33.22
C THR A 842 -26.31 1.23 33.38
N LEU A 843 -26.12 0.47 34.45
CA LEU A 843 -24.97 -0.37 34.66
C LEU A 843 -25.37 -1.83 34.56
N ALA A 844 -24.51 -2.64 33.96
CA ALA A 844 -24.62 -4.08 33.93
C ALA A 844 -23.30 -4.70 34.36
N VAL A 845 -23.34 -5.91 34.87
CA VAL A 845 -22.13 -6.69 35.19
C VAL A 845 -22.23 -8.08 34.60
N GLN A 846 -21.15 -8.51 33.97
CA GLN A 846 -21.00 -9.86 33.44
C GLN A 846 -19.83 -10.58 34.10
N THR A 847 -19.94 -11.89 34.20
CA THR A 847 -18.84 -12.78 34.61
C THR A 847 -17.93 -13.04 33.43
N TRP A 848 -16.62 -13.17 33.65
CA TRP A 848 -15.66 -13.60 32.66
C TRP A 848 -14.91 -14.82 33.15
N ASN A 849 -14.85 -15.83 32.29
CA ASN A 849 -13.98 -17.00 32.43
C ASN A 849 -13.21 -17.24 31.12
N ARG A 850 -12.48 -18.35 30.99
CA ARG A 850 -11.72 -18.66 29.76
C ARG A 850 -12.57 -18.84 28.49
N ALA A 851 -13.86 -19.12 28.65
CA ALA A 851 -14.78 -19.25 27.53
C ALA A 851 -15.28 -17.90 27.00
N GLY A 852 -15.20 -16.85 27.80
CA GLY A 852 -15.64 -15.50 27.45
C GLY A 852 -16.52 -14.86 28.51
N GLY A 853 -17.18 -13.77 28.14
CA GLY A 853 -18.14 -13.06 28.99
C GLY A 853 -19.52 -13.72 28.99
N GLY A 854 -20.05 -13.95 30.18
CA GLY A 854 -21.39 -14.49 30.38
C GLY A 854 -22.50 -13.46 30.09
N LEU A 855 -23.76 -13.88 30.30
CA LEU A 855 -24.90 -12.97 30.19
C LEU A 855 -24.78 -11.84 31.23
N PRO A 856 -24.92 -10.57 30.84
CA PRO A 856 -24.86 -9.47 31.80
C PRO A 856 -26.11 -9.43 32.64
N ALA A 857 -25.92 -9.20 33.94
CA ALA A 857 -27.00 -8.87 34.87
C ALA A 857 -27.09 -7.35 35.01
N VAL A 858 -28.28 -6.82 34.75
CA VAL A 858 -28.52 -5.37 34.68
C VAL A 858 -28.96 -4.84 36.02
N GLY A 859 -28.32 -3.77 36.50
CA GLY A 859 -28.73 -3.04 37.69
C GLY A 859 -29.87 -2.05 37.42
N ARG A 860 -30.51 -1.59 38.49
CA ARG A 860 -31.51 -0.54 38.36
C ARG A 860 -30.84 0.74 37.84
N PRO A 861 -31.50 1.49 36.93
CA PRO A 861 -30.95 2.74 36.42
C PRO A 861 -30.74 3.76 37.54
N VAL A 862 -29.77 4.67 37.35
CA VAL A 862 -29.35 5.66 38.31
C VAL A 862 -29.29 7.04 37.68
N VAL A 863 -29.79 8.06 38.36
CA VAL A 863 -29.49 9.50 38.11
C VAL A 863 -28.30 9.87 38.96
N VAL A 864 -27.16 10.15 38.36
CA VAL A 864 -25.92 10.50 39.05
C VAL A 864 -26.08 11.85 39.77
N GLY A 865 -25.56 11.96 41.00
CA GLY A 865 -25.66 13.18 41.83
C GLY A 865 -27.02 13.40 42.44
N ALA A 866 -28.03 12.55 42.15
CA ALA A 866 -29.35 12.67 42.75
C ALA A 866 -29.53 11.74 43.98
N GLY A 867 -30.28 12.16 44.93
CA GLY A 867 -30.63 11.38 46.15
C GLY A 867 -31.88 10.51 45.99
N THR A 868 -32.54 10.23 47.10
CA THR A 868 -33.82 9.49 47.11
C THR A 868 -34.91 10.34 46.42
N PRO A 869 -35.56 9.80 45.35
CA PRO A 869 -36.61 10.54 44.64
C PRO A 869 -37.85 10.75 45.53
N SER A 870 -38.62 11.77 45.22
CA SER A 870 -39.93 11.97 45.84
C SER A 870 -40.96 10.93 45.31
N ALA A 871 -41.98 10.63 46.06
CA ALA A 871 -43.04 9.74 45.61
C ALA A 871 -43.73 10.27 44.34
N PRO A 872 -44.06 9.44 43.34
CA PRO A 872 -44.89 9.84 42.20
C PRO A 872 -46.26 10.33 42.69
N THR A 873 -46.88 11.23 41.97
CA THR A 873 -48.17 11.79 42.29
C THR A 873 -49.19 11.62 41.16
N GLY A 874 -50.46 11.72 41.52
CA GLY A 874 -51.55 11.74 40.54
C GLY A 874 -51.67 10.44 39.76
N LEU A 875 -51.38 9.30 40.40
CA LEU A 875 -51.62 7.98 39.79
C LEU A 875 -53.08 7.83 39.38
N LYS A 876 -53.30 7.47 38.13
CA LYS A 876 -54.60 7.08 37.55
C LYS A 876 -54.48 5.68 36.96
N VAL A 877 -55.56 4.92 37.15
CA VAL A 877 -55.70 3.56 36.59
C VAL A 877 -57.01 3.49 35.82
N VAL A 878 -56.92 3.03 34.58
CA VAL A 878 -58.08 2.89 33.68
C VAL A 878 -58.11 1.46 33.20
N SER A 879 -59.24 0.78 33.31
CA SER A 879 -59.40 -0.54 32.71
C SER A 879 -59.67 -0.38 31.23
N THR A 880 -58.85 -1.02 30.40
CA THR A 880 -58.96 -0.98 28.92
C THR A 880 -59.78 -2.13 28.40
N ASP A 881 -59.73 -3.28 29.07
CA ASP A 881 -60.54 -4.47 28.77
C ASP A 881 -60.69 -5.32 30.06
N ALA A 882 -61.28 -6.51 29.92
CA ALA A 882 -61.60 -7.44 31.03
C ALA A 882 -60.33 -7.96 31.77
N THR A 883 -59.13 -7.81 31.16
CA THR A 883 -57.86 -8.36 31.71
C THR A 883 -56.74 -7.36 31.77
N THR A 884 -56.95 -6.09 31.35
CA THR A 884 -55.88 -5.10 31.19
C THR A 884 -56.23 -3.76 31.81
N VAL A 885 -55.26 -3.16 32.49
CA VAL A 885 -55.34 -1.77 32.99
C VAL A 885 -54.18 -0.94 32.41
N GLN A 886 -54.44 0.35 32.20
CA GLN A 886 -53.45 1.34 31.84
C GLN A 886 -53.26 2.27 33.03
N LEU A 887 -51.99 2.40 33.48
CA LEU A 887 -51.58 3.30 34.54
C LEU A 887 -50.98 4.54 33.95
N SER A 888 -51.17 5.72 34.55
CA SER A 888 -50.45 6.97 34.25
C SER A 888 -50.24 7.77 35.52
N TRP A 889 -49.14 8.48 35.62
CA TRP A 889 -48.76 9.26 36.79
C TRP A 889 -47.90 10.47 36.46
N LYS A 890 -47.73 11.35 37.46
CA LYS A 890 -46.79 12.47 37.40
C LYS A 890 -45.44 12.00 37.92
N GLY A 891 -44.40 12.15 37.09
CA GLY A 891 -43.06 11.70 37.41
C GLY A 891 -42.39 12.54 38.53
N SER A 892 -41.37 11.98 39.14
CA SER A 892 -40.47 12.61 40.08
C SER A 892 -39.21 13.12 39.37
N PRO A 893 -38.75 14.35 39.61
CA PRO A 893 -37.56 14.92 38.94
C PRO A 893 -36.26 14.15 39.15
N GLN A 894 -36.11 13.43 40.26
CA GLN A 894 -34.89 12.68 40.61
C GLN A 894 -35.03 11.18 40.38
N ALA A 895 -36.12 10.74 39.70
CA ALA A 895 -36.37 9.35 39.45
C ALA A 895 -35.58 8.87 38.21
N ALA A 896 -34.85 7.79 38.34
CA ALA A 896 -34.29 7.04 37.23
C ALA A 896 -35.34 6.11 36.58
N GLY A 897 -36.38 5.78 37.31
CA GLY A 897 -37.52 4.98 36.89
C GLY A 897 -38.54 4.75 37.99
N TYR A 898 -39.51 3.85 37.77
CA TYR A 898 -40.65 3.62 38.62
C TYR A 898 -40.89 2.14 38.79
N ARG A 899 -41.51 1.76 39.95
CA ARG A 899 -41.98 0.39 40.21
C ARG A 899 -43.46 0.44 40.54
N VAL A 900 -44.17 -0.56 40.02
CA VAL A 900 -45.58 -0.78 40.30
C VAL A 900 -45.73 -1.72 41.49
N TRP A 901 -46.55 -1.35 42.41
CA TRP A 901 -46.98 -2.22 43.50
C TRP A 901 -48.43 -2.66 43.29
N ILE A 902 -48.67 -3.98 43.24
CA ILE A 902 -49.98 -4.57 43.04
C ILE A 902 -50.43 -5.26 44.33
N ARG A 903 -51.61 -4.96 44.80
CA ARG A 903 -52.21 -5.64 45.91
C ARG A 903 -53.53 -6.25 45.45
N ASN A 904 -53.66 -7.55 45.58
CA ASN A 904 -54.96 -8.25 45.38
C ASN A 904 -55.78 -8.06 46.65
N ILE A 905 -56.86 -7.28 46.61
CA ILE A 905 -57.65 -6.91 47.76
C ILE A 905 -58.41 -8.13 48.30
N ASN A 906 -58.75 -9.11 47.47
CA ASN A 906 -59.51 -10.27 47.88
C ASN A 906 -58.74 -11.19 48.85
N ASN A 907 -57.45 -11.30 48.72
CA ASN A 907 -56.61 -12.14 49.56
C ASN A 907 -55.51 -11.36 50.33
N GLY A 908 -55.46 -10.03 50.15
CA GLY A 908 -54.51 -9.17 50.81
C GLY A 908 -53.04 -9.35 50.36
N SER A 909 -52.78 -10.21 49.39
CA SER A 909 -51.41 -10.41 48.90
C SER A 909 -50.87 -9.12 48.22
N GLN A 910 -49.66 -8.70 48.60
CA GLN A 910 -48.98 -7.57 48.02
C GLN A 910 -47.68 -8.04 47.43
N SER A 911 -47.45 -7.71 46.14
CA SER A 911 -46.17 -7.90 45.52
C SER A 911 -45.80 -6.65 44.70
N ALA A 912 -44.50 -6.39 44.53
CA ALA A 912 -44.06 -5.53 43.44
C ALA A 912 -44.37 -6.30 42.16
N ALA A 913 -45.01 -5.67 41.21
CA ALA A 913 -45.39 -6.33 39.96
C ALA A 913 -44.21 -6.82 39.16
N ASP A 914 -43.04 -6.21 39.31
CA ASP A 914 -41.81 -6.57 38.63
C ASP A 914 -40.60 -6.01 39.37
N GLU A 915 -39.48 -6.74 39.29
CA GLU A 915 -38.18 -6.16 39.65
C GLU A 915 -37.66 -5.20 38.56
N SER A 916 -38.23 -5.23 37.38
CA SER A 916 -37.93 -4.32 36.30
C SER A 916 -38.43 -2.90 36.58
N VAL A 917 -37.65 -1.93 36.20
CA VAL A 917 -37.92 -0.52 36.41
C VAL A 917 -38.52 0.07 35.13
N ILE A 918 -39.71 0.67 35.27
CA ILE A 918 -40.41 1.34 34.19
C ILE A 918 -39.75 2.70 33.99
N SER A 919 -39.32 3.03 32.77
CA SER A 919 -38.70 4.33 32.43
C SER A 919 -39.70 5.44 32.14
N GLU A 920 -40.91 5.05 31.70
CA GLU A 920 -41.99 5.97 31.29
C GLU A 920 -42.88 6.34 32.46
N THR A 921 -43.76 7.34 32.30
CA THR A 921 -44.79 7.73 33.22
C THR A 921 -46.17 7.19 32.90
N ASN A 922 -46.18 6.12 32.10
CA ASN A 922 -47.37 5.33 31.78
C ASN A 922 -46.98 3.85 31.64
N HIS A 923 -47.91 2.93 31.91
CA HIS A 923 -47.65 1.50 31.88
C HIS A 923 -48.94 0.68 31.77
N GLY A 924 -48.95 -0.29 30.86
CA GLY A 924 -50.06 -1.26 30.76
C GLY A 924 -49.80 -2.53 31.57
N ILE A 925 -50.72 -3.00 32.29
CA ILE A 925 -50.66 -4.31 32.96
C ILE A 925 -51.81 -5.20 32.43
N ALA A 926 -51.41 -6.27 31.81
CA ALA A 926 -52.33 -7.27 31.22
C ALA A 926 -52.40 -8.56 32.05
N PHE A 927 -53.19 -9.52 31.65
CA PHE A 927 -53.37 -10.84 32.25
C PHE A 927 -53.93 -10.82 33.65
N LEU A 928 -54.68 -9.77 34.04
CA LEU A 928 -55.47 -9.78 35.24
C LEU A 928 -56.59 -10.84 35.14
N VAL A 929 -56.95 -11.49 36.27
CA VAL A 929 -57.89 -12.59 36.24
C VAL A 929 -59.32 -12.10 36.05
N PRO A 930 -59.99 -12.42 34.95
CA PRO A 930 -61.37 -11.94 34.68
C PRO A 930 -62.36 -12.37 35.73
N GLY A 931 -63.33 -11.52 36.01
CA GLY A 931 -64.48 -11.79 36.97
C GLY A 931 -64.12 -11.80 38.44
N THR A 932 -62.86 -12.02 38.83
CA THR A 932 -62.43 -12.06 40.23
C THR A 932 -61.40 -10.96 40.60
N TRP A 933 -60.96 -10.16 39.61
CA TRP A 933 -59.94 -9.19 39.90
C TRP A 933 -60.44 -7.98 40.67
N ASN A 934 -59.73 -7.70 41.69
CA ASN A 934 -59.94 -6.58 42.59
C ASN A 934 -58.55 -6.12 43.07
N TYR A 935 -57.92 -5.28 42.24
CA TYR A 935 -56.54 -4.91 42.41
C TYR A 935 -56.40 -3.43 42.74
N GLU A 936 -55.57 -3.15 43.71
CA GLU A 936 -55.09 -1.82 44.04
C GLU A 936 -53.65 -1.64 43.51
N PHE A 937 -53.37 -0.52 42.86
CA PHE A 937 -52.10 -0.16 42.29
C PHE A 937 -51.52 1.06 43.02
N CYS A 938 -50.26 1.00 43.36
CA CYS A 938 -49.45 2.14 43.82
C CYS A 938 -48.14 2.16 43.07
N MET A 939 -47.46 3.30 43.03
CA MET A 939 -46.19 3.51 42.36
C MET A 939 -45.14 4.00 43.37
N THR A 940 -43.92 3.55 43.20
CA THR A 940 -42.73 4.16 43.80
C THR A 940 -41.80 4.66 42.73
N ALA A 941 -41.05 5.70 43.00
CA ALA A 941 -39.93 6.17 42.18
C ALA A 941 -38.63 5.60 42.70
N VAL A 942 -37.73 5.21 41.79
CA VAL A 942 -36.43 4.65 42.16
C VAL A 942 -35.30 5.43 41.56
N ASN A 943 -34.16 5.50 42.30
CA ASN A 943 -32.86 5.93 41.83
C ASN A 943 -31.83 4.87 42.28
N GLY A 944 -31.61 3.86 41.48
CA GLY A 944 -30.84 2.69 41.90
C GLY A 944 -31.47 1.95 43.07
N ALA A 945 -30.72 1.82 44.17
CA ALA A 945 -31.19 1.21 45.42
C ALA A 945 -32.03 2.18 46.27
N LEU A 946 -32.05 3.46 45.96
CA LEU A 946 -32.87 4.45 46.63
C LEU A 946 -34.30 4.39 46.10
N GLU A 947 -35.28 4.22 46.96
CA GLU A 947 -36.70 4.10 46.60
C GLU A 947 -37.55 5.06 47.42
N SER A 948 -38.48 5.71 46.77
CA SER A 948 -39.42 6.66 47.43
C SER A 948 -40.49 5.93 48.22
N GLY A 949 -41.26 6.69 49.02
CA GLY A 949 -42.58 6.25 49.46
C GLY A 949 -43.52 5.96 48.32
N LYS A 950 -44.62 5.26 48.59
CA LYS A 950 -45.68 5.01 47.59
C LYS A 950 -46.44 6.27 47.21
N SER A 951 -46.91 6.33 45.98
CA SER A 951 -47.89 7.31 45.48
C SER A 951 -49.24 7.15 46.20
N ASN A 952 -50.23 7.96 45.82
CA ASN A 952 -51.61 7.60 46.05
C ASN A 952 -51.90 6.19 45.44
N CYS A 953 -52.61 5.36 46.20
CA CYS A 953 -53.00 4.06 45.66
C CYS A 953 -54.41 4.14 45.04
N VAL A 954 -54.64 3.41 43.96
CA VAL A 954 -55.87 3.46 43.17
C VAL A 954 -56.36 2.03 42.95
N VAL A 955 -57.59 1.77 43.35
CA VAL A 955 -58.29 0.52 43.03
C VAL A 955 -58.72 0.59 41.56
N ALA A 956 -58.34 -0.41 40.77
CA ALA A 956 -58.70 -0.45 39.36
C ALA A 956 -60.23 -0.56 39.17
N PRO A 957 -60.83 0.32 38.39
CA PRO A 957 -62.24 0.21 38.08
C PRO A 957 -62.49 -1.09 37.23
N ARG A 958 -63.50 -1.86 37.63
CA ARG A 958 -63.88 -3.03 36.86
C ARG A 958 -64.50 -2.61 35.55
N PRO A 959 -64.17 -3.26 34.40
CA PRO A 959 -64.89 -3.02 33.17
C PRO A 959 -66.37 -3.40 33.29
N ALA A 960 -67.21 -2.67 32.56
CA ALA A 960 -68.62 -2.96 32.55
C ALA A 960 -68.85 -4.36 31.96
N GLY A 961 -69.58 -5.26 32.65
CA GLY A 961 -69.88 -6.63 32.23
C GLY A 961 -68.79 -7.67 32.52
N SER A 962 -67.81 -7.38 33.32
CA SER A 962 -66.76 -8.30 33.82
C SER A 962 -67.05 -8.91 35.18
#